data_519a66336ecc1f10e6d62a19e2fd3e60
#
_entry.id   519a66336ecc1f10e6d62a19e2fd3e60
#
_cell.length_a   1.000
_cell.length_b   1.000
_cell.length_c   1.000
_cell.angle_alpha   90.00
_cell.angle_beta   90.00
_cell.angle_gamma   90.00
#
_symmetry.space_group_name_H-M   'P 1'
#
loop_
_entity.id
_entity.type
_entity.pdbx_description
1 polymer ?
#
loop_
_entity_poly.entity_id
_entity_poly.type
_entity_poly.pdbx_seq_one_letter_code
_entity_poly.pdbx_strand_id
1 'polypeptide(L)'
;MNTQIRRAVFAISTVALLALPILATDAPRKRAAPAPAPAIERYASSQVEAYLTASDVAFVRPGLKVKVNSIVIGADRKPVIDVSLTDDLDQPLDRLGKTTPGPISLSFVLAWYDPATRLYTSYGTRAQTSPADSPHPGVTATQAGTIAGTFTDLETGHAKFTSTTVLPSGFDQTKTHTLGIYAARNMTAVPGIDPALAKNYFANVELDFRPDGGTIAAGNTWDKMRDSSTCLNCHDTASALNAHGGSRRDVKLCALCHQPQTTDPDTGNTVDMRVMAHKIHHGDALPSVLAGKPYQIIGNGQSLHDFSTVAYPQDIRNCANCHEGSVASNKGAQSSVWFTNPGREACGACHDNINWVTGANHPAGAQADDKACASCHQPDGVEFDASIKGAHTVPAKSKQLKGLNATVVSVTNMLAGKQPTAVFKITNNDGTAVDGTKLATFSPILAGPSSSYSKYYRENAITKGVFSAAAGTTTYTFTAALPADATGTWTVSADFRRNASLKRGDGKADIAIQEATLNPIKYVAVTGPVTPRRTSVTTAQCNQCHDKLALHGGQRTNIEECVICHNPTEGDQALRPAALGPAESVSFQRMIHRIHTGENLTQDYTIIGFGGSTNNFNEVRYPGDTRNCAKCHASTAAYTLPLQQTNIASVTTLRDYFTPQGPATAACLGCHDNKDAAAHAFLNTATFPGSTIPAEACATCHGTGKDHSVEKAHAR
;
A
#
# COMPACT_ATOMS: atom_id res chain seq x y z
N MET A 1 -75.59 0.89 19.61
CA MET A 1 -76.15 1.85 20.58
C MET A 1 -75.26 3.09 20.47
N ASN A 2 -75.79 4.01 19.73
CA ASN A 2 -76.10 5.40 20.10
C ASN A 2 -74.86 6.19 20.58
N THR A 3 -74.52 7.27 20.02
CA THR A 3 -75.02 8.52 19.44
C THR A 3 -74.10 9.62 19.96
N GLN A 4 -73.69 10.67 19.38
CA GLN A 4 -74.04 11.66 18.38
C GLN A 4 -72.96 12.74 18.28
N ILE A 5 -72.70 13.15 17.15
CA ILE A 5 -72.52 14.48 16.52
C ILE A 5 -72.71 15.67 17.44
N ARG A 6 -71.81 16.65 17.41
CA ARG A 6 -72.17 18.11 17.28
C ARG A 6 -71.05 18.91 16.59
N ARG A 7 -71.44 19.55 15.49
CA ARG A 7 -70.75 20.67 14.82
C ARG A 7 -70.97 21.98 15.63
N ALA A 8 -70.03 22.88 15.60
CA ALA A 8 -70.26 24.29 15.81
C ALA A 8 -69.35 25.14 14.90
N VAL A 9 -69.99 25.92 14.08
CA VAL A 9 -69.50 27.00 13.23
C VAL A 9 -69.58 28.31 14.01
N PHE A 10 -68.62 29.23 13.92
CA PHE A 10 -68.75 30.70 14.08
C PHE A 10 -67.39 31.30 13.78
N ALA A 11 -67.21 32.12 12.85
CA ALA A 11 -67.69 33.47 12.47
C ALA A 11 -66.46 34.43 12.48
N ILE A 12 -66.24 34.99 11.35
CA ILE A 12 -65.25 36.01 10.96
C ILE A 12 -65.50 37.30 11.69
N SER A 13 -64.44 37.94 12.22
CA SER A 13 -64.49 39.40 12.54
C SER A 13 -63.19 40.04 12.04
N THR A 14 -63.36 40.87 11.01
CA THR A 14 -62.40 41.83 10.46
C THR A 14 -62.19 43.00 11.39
N VAL A 15 -60.94 43.25 11.79
CA VAL A 15 -60.57 44.57 12.39
C VAL A 15 -59.44 45.14 11.53
N ALA A 16 -59.77 46.28 10.91
CA ALA A 16 -58.81 47.09 10.18
C ALA A 16 -58.03 47.94 11.18
N LEU A 17 -56.72 47.92 11.16
CA LEU A 17 -55.82 48.80 11.85
C LEU A 17 -54.98 49.59 10.85
N LEU A 18 -55.08 50.91 10.98
CA LEU A 18 -54.37 51.95 10.21
C LEU A 18 -52.85 51.81 10.39
N ALA A 19 -52.12 51.81 9.28
CA ALA A 19 -50.66 51.88 9.25
C ALA A 19 -50.18 53.33 9.32
N LEU A 20 -49.35 53.63 10.30
CA LEU A 20 -48.48 54.80 10.33
C LEU A 20 -47.11 54.45 9.83
N PRO A 21 -46.43 55.19 8.98
CA PRO A 21 -45.08 54.89 8.54
C PRO A 21 -44.06 55.29 9.62
N ILE A 22 -43.35 54.31 10.15
CA ILE A 22 -42.15 54.56 10.96
C ILE A 22 -40.96 54.66 9.98
N LEU A 23 -40.37 55.84 9.89
CA LEU A 23 -39.08 56.05 9.24
C LEU A 23 -38.00 55.34 10.05
N ALA A 24 -37.54 54.13 9.56
CA ALA A 24 -36.36 53.45 10.08
C ALA A 24 -35.11 54.00 9.38
N THR A 25 -34.28 54.69 10.15
CA THR A 25 -32.91 55.05 9.71
C THR A 25 -32.09 53.82 9.48
N ASP A 26 -31.59 53.63 8.26
CA ASP A 26 -30.65 52.55 7.90
C ASP A 26 -29.33 52.68 8.68
N ALA A 27 -29.17 51.87 9.71
CA ALA A 27 -27.85 51.56 10.24
C ALA A 27 -27.13 50.59 9.28
N PRO A 28 -25.84 50.78 8.98
CA PRO A 28 -25.14 49.89 8.05
C PRO A 28 -25.12 48.47 8.59
N ARG A 29 -25.85 47.57 7.92
CA ARG A 29 -25.77 46.12 8.20
C ARG A 29 -24.34 45.69 7.97
N LYS A 30 -23.61 45.32 9.03
CA LYS A 30 -22.38 44.56 8.92
C LYS A 30 -22.68 43.33 8.07
N ARG A 31 -22.02 43.25 6.92
CA ARG A 31 -22.05 42.07 6.07
C ARG A 31 -21.65 40.87 6.94
N ALA A 32 -22.58 39.92 7.11
CA ALA A 32 -22.26 38.68 7.79
C ALA A 32 -21.05 38.02 7.07
N ALA A 33 -20.08 37.58 7.83
CA ALA A 33 -19.00 36.80 7.27
C ALA A 33 -19.60 35.64 6.45
N PRO A 34 -19.04 35.32 5.27
CA PRO A 34 -19.52 34.18 4.49
C PRO A 34 -19.54 32.95 5.39
N ALA A 35 -20.63 32.20 5.35
CA ALA A 35 -20.74 30.93 6.05
C ALA A 35 -19.53 30.07 5.66
N PRO A 36 -18.87 29.38 6.60
CA PRO A 36 -17.78 28.47 6.27
C PRO A 36 -18.27 27.46 5.24
N ALA A 37 -17.44 27.18 4.23
CA ALA A 37 -17.72 26.18 3.21
C ALA A 37 -18.12 24.86 3.87
N PRO A 38 -19.04 24.07 3.28
CA PRO A 38 -19.44 22.79 3.83
C PRO A 38 -18.20 21.92 4.13
N ALA A 39 -18.20 21.22 5.24
CA ALA A 39 -17.08 20.36 5.65
C ALA A 39 -16.68 19.34 4.56
N ILE A 40 -17.65 18.90 3.75
CA ILE A 40 -17.51 17.98 2.63
C ILE A 40 -16.51 18.47 1.56
N GLU A 41 -16.40 19.76 1.31
CA GLU A 41 -15.46 20.29 0.29
C GLU A 41 -14.00 20.30 0.75
N ARG A 42 -13.74 20.14 2.04
CA ARG A 42 -12.41 20.21 2.62
C ARG A 42 -11.73 18.87 2.77
N TYR A 43 -12.50 17.82 3.06
CA TYR A 43 -12.00 16.48 3.32
C TYR A 43 -12.29 15.56 2.13
N ALA A 44 -11.33 14.70 1.80
CA ALA A 44 -11.53 13.69 0.77
C ALA A 44 -12.54 12.63 1.23
N SER A 45 -13.27 12.02 0.29
CA SER A 45 -14.25 10.96 0.60
C SER A 45 -13.66 9.74 1.30
N SER A 46 -12.35 9.57 1.30
CA SER A 46 -11.63 8.57 2.08
C SER A 46 -11.40 8.96 3.55
N GLN A 47 -11.74 10.18 3.94
CA GLN A 47 -11.58 10.68 5.31
C GLN A 47 -12.93 10.68 6.04
N VAL A 48 -12.95 10.17 7.26
CA VAL A 48 -14.15 10.16 8.12
C VAL A 48 -14.76 11.56 8.26
N GLU A 49 -13.92 12.57 8.33
CA GLU A 49 -14.31 13.96 8.49
C GLU A 49 -15.21 14.48 7.36
N ALA A 50 -15.14 13.89 6.16
CA ALA A 50 -16.03 14.24 5.04
C ALA A 50 -17.51 13.89 5.29
N TYR A 51 -17.77 13.02 6.27
CA TYR A 51 -19.11 12.53 6.60
C TYR A 51 -19.66 13.07 7.91
N LEU A 52 -18.91 13.92 8.59
CA LEU A 52 -19.36 14.59 9.81
C LEU A 52 -20.27 15.78 9.49
N THR A 53 -21.20 16.05 10.38
CA THR A 53 -22.01 17.28 10.29
C THR A 53 -21.15 18.51 10.57
N ALA A 54 -21.60 19.69 10.16
CA ALA A 54 -20.90 20.94 10.47
C ALA A 54 -20.75 21.17 11.99
N SER A 55 -21.73 20.73 12.79
CA SER A 55 -21.68 20.80 14.25
C SER A 55 -20.65 19.84 14.84
N ASP A 56 -20.55 18.62 14.29
CA ASP A 56 -19.54 17.64 14.73
C ASP A 56 -18.14 18.13 14.41
N VAL A 57 -17.92 18.65 13.19
CA VAL A 57 -16.64 19.25 12.81
C VAL A 57 -16.27 20.43 13.71
N ALA A 58 -17.24 21.30 14.03
CA ALA A 58 -17.02 22.42 14.94
C ALA A 58 -16.69 21.97 16.36
N PHE A 59 -17.31 20.88 16.83
CA PHE A 59 -17.02 20.27 18.14
C PHE A 59 -15.68 19.56 18.15
N VAL A 60 -15.47 18.61 17.22
CA VAL A 60 -14.26 17.77 17.15
C VAL A 60 -13.04 18.62 16.84
N ARG A 61 -13.18 19.63 15.95
CA ARG A 61 -12.04 20.41 15.44
C ARG A 61 -10.94 19.49 14.91
N PRO A 62 -11.18 18.77 13.78
CA PRO A 62 -10.30 17.70 13.31
C PRO A 62 -8.84 18.12 13.14
N GLY A 63 -7.96 17.15 13.31
CA GLY A 63 -6.54 17.31 13.10
C GLY A 63 -5.73 17.56 14.38
N LEU A 64 -4.42 17.46 14.17
CA LEU A 64 -3.39 17.86 15.13
C LEU A 64 -2.16 18.27 14.33
N LYS A 65 -1.76 19.52 14.46
CA LYS A 65 -0.48 20.05 13.98
C LYS A 65 0.36 20.48 15.17
N VAL A 66 1.65 20.17 15.13
CA VAL A 66 2.63 20.59 16.13
C VAL A 66 3.69 21.41 15.42
N LYS A 67 3.96 22.61 15.94
CA LYS A 67 5.03 23.48 15.46
C LYS A 67 5.99 23.74 16.61
N VAL A 68 7.28 23.51 16.37
CA VAL A 68 8.34 23.94 17.32
C VAL A 68 8.60 25.43 17.11
N ASN A 69 8.37 26.22 18.15
CA ASN A 69 8.65 27.66 18.13
C ASN A 69 10.12 27.92 18.48
N SER A 70 10.63 27.19 19.47
CA SER A 70 12.06 27.24 19.86
C SER A 70 12.50 25.99 20.57
N ILE A 71 13.80 25.72 20.50
CA ILE A 71 14.51 24.78 21.35
C ILE A 71 15.78 25.47 21.88
N VAL A 72 15.93 25.49 23.19
CA VAL A 72 17.09 26.10 23.85
C VAL A 72 17.72 25.10 24.80
N ILE A 73 19.05 24.97 24.76
CA ILE A 73 19.83 24.14 25.69
C ILE A 73 20.78 25.06 26.43
N GLY A 74 20.45 25.33 27.67
CA GLY A 74 21.24 26.24 28.52
C GLY A 74 22.53 25.63 29.08
N ALA A 75 23.22 26.38 29.90
CA ALA A 75 24.45 25.93 30.59
C ALA A 75 24.20 24.74 31.54
N ASP A 76 22.96 24.56 32.00
CA ASP A 76 22.52 23.41 32.81
C ASP A 76 22.32 22.14 31.96
N ARG A 77 22.52 22.24 30.67
CA ARG A 77 22.32 21.15 29.67
C ARG A 77 20.95 20.50 29.69
N LYS A 78 19.92 21.25 30.07
CA LYS A 78 18.52 20.79 30.01
C LYS A 78 17.81 21.45 28.84
N PRO A 79 17.29 20.64 27.88
CA PRO A 79 16.50 21.18 26.78
C PRO A 79 15.20 21.83 27.27
N VAL A 80 14.92 23.01 26.75
CA VAL A 80 13.63 23.69 26.89
C VAL A 80 13.03 23.84 25.50
N ILE A 81 11.86 23.29 25.30
CA ILE A 81 11.19 23.23 23.98
C ILE A 81 9.86 23.95 24.09
N ASP A 82 9.63 24.85 23.16
CA ASP A 82 8.41 25.64 23.06
C ASP A 82 7.64 25.20 21.81
N VAL A 83 6.36 24.87 21.96
CA VAL A 83 5.52 24.32 20.87
C VAL A 83 4.16 24.98 20.78
N SER A 84 3.68 25.12 19.55
CA SER A 84 2.30 25.48 19.24
C SER A 84 1.52 24.25 18.75
N LEU A 85 0.27 24.14 19.17
CA LEU A 85 -0.65 23.04 18.89
C LEU A 85 -1.91 23.58 18.21
N THR A 86 -2.21 23.13 17.00
CA THR A 86 -3.37 23.58 16.24
C THR A 86 -4.10 22.42 15.57
N ASP A 87 -5.38 22.66 15.22
CA ASP A 87 -6.17 21.79 14.36
C ASP A 87 -5.83 21.98 12.86
N ASP A 88 -6.56 21.32 11.98
CA ASP A 88 -6.38 21.42 10.52
C ASP A 88 -6.67 22.84 9.98
N LEU A 89 -7.35 23.69 10.76
CA LEU A 89 -7.67 25.08 10.44
C LEU A 89 -6.70 26.07 11.07
N ASP A 90 -5.58 25.59 11.61
CA ASP A 90 -4.61 26.40 12.34
C ASP A 90 -5.19 27.12 13.58
N GLN A 91 -6.32 26.63 14.12
CA GLN A 91 -6.89 27.13 15.35
C GLN A 91 -6.24 26.45 16.56
N PRO A 92 -5.95 27.18 17.64
CA PRO A 92 -5.23 26.66 18.80
C PRO A 92 -6.01 25.54 19.50
N LEU A 93 -5.33 24.47 19.89
CA LEU A 93 -5.86 23.32 20.63
C LEU A 93 -5.36 23.30 22.06
N ASP A 94 -6.26 23.09 23.02
CA ASP A 94 -5.89 22.91 24.43
C ASP A 94 -5.24 21.56 24.66
N ARG A 95 -3.97 21.58 25.10
CA ARG A 95 -3.20 20.37 25.38
C ARG A 95 -3.88 19.48 26.42
N LEU A 96 -4.54 20.05 27.42
CA LEU A 96 -5.20 19.31 28.50
C LEU A 96 -6.60 18.81 28.13
N GLY A 97 -7.15 19.23 27.00
CA GLY A 97 -8.48 18.81 26.56
C GLY A 97 -9.64 19.42 27.36
N LYS A 98 -9.42 20.56 28.05
CA LYS A 98 -10.44 21.23 28.89
C LYS A 98 -11.33 22.17 28.10
N THR A 99 -10.76 22.90 27.15
CA THR A 99 -11.47 23.90 26.33
C THR A 99 -11.66 23.43 24.89
N THR A 100 -10.86 22.50 24.42
CA THR A 100 -11.06 21.80 23.14
C THR A 100 -11.01 20.30 23.37
N PRO A 101 -11.90 19.49 22.74
CA PRO A 101 -12.00 18.06 23.05
C PRO A 101 -10.74 17.29 22.67
N GLY A 102 -10.40 16.28 23.49
CA GLY A 102 -9.28 15.38 23.29
C GLY A 102 -7.95 15.91 23.83
N PRO A 103 -7.48 15.38 24.99
CA PRO A 103 -6.16 15.72 25.53
C PRO A 103 -5.06 15.33 24.58
N ILE A 104 -4.00 16.14 24.52
CA ILE A 104 -2.85 15.96 23.64
C ILE A 104 -1.64 15.50 24.45
N SER A 105 -1.12 14.33 24.13
CA SER A 105 0.17 13.87 24.61
C SER A 105 1.28 14.25 23.62
N LEU A 106 2.42 14.67 24.13
CA LEU A 106 3.63 14.95 23.34
C LEU A 106 4.79 14.19 23.95
N SER A 107 5.62 13.63 23.11
CA SER A 107 6.84 12.95 23.49
C SER A 107 7.99 13.45 22.62
N PHE A 108 9.15 13.68 23.26
CA PHE A 108 10.30 14.29 22.63
C PHE A 108 11.47 13.30 22.60
N VAL A 109 12.04 13.07 21.43
CA VAL A 109 13.28 12.33 21.23
C VAL A 109 14.34 13.31 20.79
N LEU A 110 15.46 13.35 21.46
CA LEU A 110 16.58 14.21 21.11
C LEU A 110 17.82 13.36 20.85
N ALA A 111 18.40 13.52 19.66
CA ALA A 111 19.59 12.79 19.24
C ALA A 111 20.57 13.73 18.54
N TRP A 112 21.86 13.41 18.57
CA TRP A 112 22.84 14.07 17.73
C TRP A 112 23.22 13.16 16.56
N TYR A 113 23.53 13.77 15.43
CA TYR A 113 23.90 13.10 14.19
C TYR A 113 25.41 13.07 14.00
N ASP A 114 25.96 11.88 13.74
CA ASP A 114 27.37 11.73 13.38
C ASP A 114 27.50 11.62 11.85
N PRO A 115 28.08 12.63 11.18
CA PRO A 115 28.25 12.60 9.73
C PRO A 115 29.24 11.54 9.24
N ALA A 116 30.16 11.07 10.09
CA ALA A 116 31.12 10.05 9.72
C ALA A 116 30.49 8.66 9.61
N THR A 117 29.65 8.30 10.57
CA THR A 117 28.90 7.04 10.57
C THR A 117 27.52 7.16 9.92
N ARG A 118 27.03 8.38 9.74
CA ARG A 118 25.66 8.70 9.27
C ARG A 118 24.58 8.09 10.15
N LEU A 119 24.80 8.08 11.45
CA LEU A 119 23.91 7.51 12.46
C LEU A 119 23.56 8.53 13.51
N TYR A 120 22.44 8.29 14.18
CA TYR A 120 22.06 9.04 15.37
C TYR A 120 22.58 8.36 16.64
N THR A 121 22.75 9.17 17.68
CA THR A 121 22.87 8.72 19.07
C THR A 121 21.86 9.49 19.91
N SER A 122 20.93 8.80 20.53
CA SER A 122 19.87 9.40 21.35
C SER A 122 20.39 9.74 22.74
N TYR A 123 19.95 10.88 23.26
CA TYR A 123 20.19 11.28 24.65
C TYR A 123 19.20 10.64 25.63
N GLY A 124 17.96 10.43 25.20
CA GLY A 124 16.98 9.69 25.97
C GLY A 124 17.24 8.19 25.85
N THR A 125 17.42 7.52 26.98
CA THR A 125 17.59 6.06 27.02
C THR A 125 16.80 5.46 28.17
N ARG A 126 16.47 4.18 28.05
CA ARG A 126 15.88 3.36 29.11
C ARG A 126 16.56 2.00 29.16
N ALA A 127 16.67 1.43 30.32
CA ALA A 127 17.02 0.02 30.48
C ALA A 127 15.78 -0.83 30.32
N GLN A 128 15.89 -1.92 29.58
CA GLN A 128 14.87 -2.93 29.41
C GLN A 128 15.47 -4.28 29.77
N THR A 129 14.83 -5.01 30.69
CA THR A 129 15.30 -6.34 31.11
C THR A 129 14.29 -7.38 30.66
N SER A 130 14.79 -8.44 30.06
CA SER A 130 13.96 -9.59 29.64
C SER A 130 13.45 -10.35 30.85
N PRO A 131 12.18 -10.81 30.84
CA PRO A 131 11.60 -11.61 31.91
C PRO A 131 12.20 -13.02 31.98
N ALA A 132 11.88 -13.74 33.07
CA ALA A 132 12.44 -15.04 33.35
C ALA A 132 12.03 -16.14 32.36
N ASP A 133 10.93 -15.96 31.66
CA ASP A 133 10.36 -16.86 30.66
C ASP A 133 10.70 -16.48 29.20
N SER A 134 11.56 -15.47 29.02
CA SER A 134 12.02 -15.08 27.69
C SER A 134 13.09 -16.05 27.15
N PRO A 135 13.36 -16.03 25.83
CA PRO A 135 14.48 -16.78 25.22
C PRO A 135 15.86 -16.46 25.83
N HIS A 136 16.04 -15.23 26.36
CA HIS A 136 17.27 -14.76 27.01
C HIS A 136 16.97 -14.16 28.39
N PRO A 137 16.65 -14.97 29.41
CA PRO A 137 16.18 -14.51 30.71
C PRO A 137 17.17 -13.57 31.43
N GLY A 138 16.67 -12.48 32.00
CA GLY A 138 17.43 -11.57 32.84
C GLY A 138 18.46 -10.71 32.09
N VAL A 139 18.50 -10.75 30.75
CA VAL A 139 19.35 -9.88 29.95
C VAL A 139 18.83 -8.44 29.98
N THR A 140 19.69 -7.49 30.28
CA THR A 140 19.35 -6.06 30.26
C THR A 140 20.01 -5.38 29.05
N ALA A 141 19.19 -4.71 28.25
CA ALA A 141 19.64 -3.87 27.12
C ALA A 141 19.25 -2.41 27.35
N THR A 142 20.09 -1.52 26.89
CA THR A 142 19.76 -0.08 26.78
C THR A 142 19.00 0.15 25.49
N GLN A 143 17.89 0.87 25.59
CA GLN A 143 17.10 1.27 24.43
C GLN A 143 17.03 2.79 24.33
N ALA A 144 17.11 3.32 23.11
CA ALA A 144 16.83 4.73 22.86
C ALA A 144 15.35 5.05 23.14
N GLY A 145 15.07 6.25 23.59
CA GLY A 145 13.73 6.68 23.98
C GLY A 145 13.58 8.18 24.07
N THR A 146 12.55 8.60 24.76
CA THR A 146 12.23 10.02 24.99
C THR A 146 13.07 10.63 26.10
N ILE A 147 13.27 11.95 26.03
CA ILE A 147 13.73 12.72 27.16
C ILE A 147 12.56 12.97 28.13
N ALA A 148 12.83 12.87 29.44
CA ALA A 148 11.86 13.16 30.48
C ALA A 148 11.77 14.67 30.80
N GLY A 149 10.61 15.14 31.24
CA GLY A 149 10.42 16.54 31.60
C GLY A 149 8.99 16.87 32.02
N THR A 150 8.74 18.16 32.21
CA THR A 150 7.45 18.69 32.65
C THR A 150 6.93 19.75 31.69
N PHE A 151 5.60 19.88 31.60
CA PHE A 151 4.95 20.90 30.79
C PHE A 151 4.49 22.08 31.62
N THR A 152 4.62 23.26 31.04
CA THR A 152 3.92 24.49 31.46
C THR A 152 3.06 24.91 30.29
N ASP A 153 1.74 24.87 30.46
CA ASP A 153 0.80 25.42 29.48
C ASP A 153 0.75 26.94 29.64
N LEU A 154 1.08 27.67 28.57
CA LEU A 154 1.18 29.13 28.60
C LEU A 154 -0.17 29.77 28.28
N GLU A 155 -0.79 29.29 27.18
CA GLU A 155 -2.11 29.68 26.72
C GLU A 155 -2.69 28.55 25.87
N THR A 156 -3.95 28.65 25.47
CA THR A 156 -4.55 27.66 24.56
C THR A 156 -3.74 27.55 23.26
N GLY A 157 -3.27 26.35 22.99
CA GLY A 157 -2.44 26.05 21.82
C GLY A 157 -0.96 26.36 21.99
N HIS A 158 -0.48 26.70 23.18
CA HIS A 158 0.91 27.05 23.42
C HIS A 158 1.42 26.38 24.71
N ALA A 159 2.45 25.55 24.59
CA ALA A 159 3.04 24.83 25.72
C ALA A 159 4.57 24.84 25.68
N LYS A 160 5.17 24.91 26.85
CA LYS A 160 6.60 24.79 27.07
C LYS A 160 6.92 23.49 27.78
N PHE A 161 7.82 22.70 27.21
CA PHE A 161 8.39 21.52 27.85
C PHE A 161 9.77 21.86 28.42
N THR A 162 9.99 21.58 29.69
CA THR A 162 11.30 21.70 30.35
C THR A 162 11.81 20.32 30.70
N SER A 163 12.91 19.92 30.09
CA SER A 163 13.52 18.61 30.32
C SER A 163 14.08 18.47 31.73
N THR A 164 13.83 17.32 32.36
CA THR A 164 14.58 16.87 33.56
C THR A 164 15.80 16.03 33.19
N THR A 165 15.84 15.52 31.93
CA THR A 165 17.05 14.85 31.41
C THR A 165 18.15 15.87 31.18
N VAL A 166 19.29 15.63 31.82
CA VAL A 166 20.49 16.43 31.65
C VAL A 166 21.35 15.79 30.57
N LEU A 167 21.71 16.55 29.54
CA LEU A 167 22.61 16.06 28.50
C LEU A 167 24.01 15.78 29.06
N PRO A 168 24.79 14.82 28.49
CA PRO A 168 26.08 14.43 29.01
C PRO A 168 27.07 15.61 29.03
N SER A 169 28.13 15.51 29.87
CA SER A 169 29.16 16.57 29.95
C SER A 169 29.92 16.81 28.64
N GLY A 170 29.98 15.78 27.78
CA GLY A 170 30.55 15.87 26.43
C GLY A 170 29.58 16.36 25.35
N PHE A 171 28.43 16.96 25.73
CA PHE A 171 27.49 17.56 24.79
C PHE A 171 28.19 18.66 23.97
N ASP A 172 28.15 18.50 22.65
CA ASP A 172 28.79 19.40 21.69
C ASP A 172 27.74 20.23 20.94
N GLN A 173 27.68 21.50 21.23
CA GLN A 173 26.72 22.44 20.65
C GLN A 173 26.94 22.69 19.14
N THR A 174 28.13 22.38 18.61
CA THR A 174 28.46 22.57 17.19
C THR A 174 28.01 21.43 16.30
N LYS A 175 27.60 20.30 16.87
CA LYS A 175 27.06 19.15 16.12
C LYS A 175 25.62 19.38 15.71
N THR A 176 25.21 18.72 14.62
CA THR A 176 23.81 18.66 14.24
C THR A 176 23.03 17.78 15.20
N HIS A 177 21.96 18.31 15.72
CA HIS A 177 20.98 17.60 16.53
C HIS A 177 19.64 17.50 15.79
N THR A 178 18.88 16.50 16.11
CA THR A 178 17.49 16.35 15.62
C THR A 178 16.58 16.17 16.81
N LEU A 179 15.57 17.03 16.89
CA LEU A 179 14.42 16.89 17.77
C LEU A 179 13.33 16.15 17.01
N GLY A 180 12.96 14.97 17.47
CA GLY A 180 11.79 14.24 17.01
C GLY A 180 10.63 14.40 17.98
N ILE A 181 9.44 14.68 17.47
CA ILE A 181 8.21 14.75 18.26
C ILE A 181 7.21 13.77 17.70
N TYR A 182 6.62 12.97 18.57
CA TYR A 182 5.39 12.28 18.24
C TYR A 182 4.30 12.70 19.23
N ALA A 183 3.16 13.08 18.67
CA ALA A 183 2.04 13.60 19.40
C ALA A 183 0.76 12.83 19.06
N ALA A 184 -0.11 12.67 20.05
CA ALA A 184 -1.41 12.06 19.89
C ALA A 184 -2.47 12.90 20.62
N ARG A 185 -3.52 13.28 19.90
CA ARG A 185 -4.73 13.86 20.45
C ARG A 185 -5.76 12.74 20.63
N ASN A 186 -6.08 12.44 21.88
CA ASN A 186 -6.88 11.27 22.25
C ASN A 186 -8.37 11.65 22.34
N MET A 187 -9.10 11.46 21.25
CA MET A 187 -10.54 11.71 21.24
C MET A 187 -11.33 10.64 22.02
N THR A 188 -10.82 9.43 22.14
CA THR A 188 -11.49 8.36 22.92
C THR A 188 -11.52 8.67 24.42
N ALA A 189 -10.68 9.58 24.89
CA ALA A 189 -10.67 10.03 26.28
C ALA A 189 -11.73 11.12 26.60
N VAL A 190 -12.47 11.59 25.60
CA VAL A 190 -13.54 12.59 25.81
C VAL A 190 -14.78 11.90 26.37
N PRO A 191 -15.21 12.25 27.60
CA PRO A 191 -16.34 11.59 28.25
C PRO A 191 -17.63 11.71 27.44
N GLY A 192 -18.28 10.59 27.16
CA GLY A 192 -19.56 10.56 26.43
C GLY A 192 -19.47 10.91 24.94
N ILE A 193 -18.27 10.88 24.36
CA ILE A 193 -18.12 11.08 22.92
C ILE A 193 -18.86 10.00 22.12
N ASP A 194 -19.53 10.40 21.07
CA ASP A 194 -20.05 9.45 20.09
C ASP A 194 -18.90 8.62 19.51
N PRO A 195 -18.96 7.28 19.52
CA PRO A 195 -17.94 6.41 18.92
C PRO A 195 -17.57 6.79 17.49
N ALA A 196 -18.51 7.33 16.71
CA ALA A 196 -18.25 7.81 15.35
C ALA A 196 -17.31 9.02 15.30
N LEU A 197 -17.18 9.77 16.41
CA LEU A 197 -16.32 10.95 16.55
C LEU A 197 -15.01 10.65 17.30
N ALA A 198 -14.85 9.42 17.81
CA ALA A 198 -13.74 9.02 18.70
C ALA A 198 -12.44 8.69 17.94
N LYS A 199 -12.19 9.30 16.79
CA LYS A 199 -10.95 9.13 16.01
C LYS A 199 -9.80 9.92 16.64
N ASN A 200 -8.68 9.25 16.93
CA ASN A 200 -7.46 9.90 17.40
C ASN A 200 -6.70 10.57 16.24
N TYR A 201 -6.11 11.72 16.54
CA TYR A 201 -5.25 12.46 15.60
C TYR A 201 -3.80 12.39 16.05
N PHE A 202 -2.89 12.29 15.09
CA PHE A 202 -1.46 12.13 15.36
C PHE A 202 -0.66 13.16 14.55
N ALA A 203 0.47 13.59 15.13
CA ALA A 203 1.42 14.45 14.44
C ALA A 203 2.85 13.99 14.74
N ASN A 204 3.72 14.06 13.72
CA ASN A 204 5.15 13.89 13.86
C ASN A 204 5.86 15.15 13.37
N VAL A 205 6.96 15.50 14.04
CA VAL A 205 7.83 16.64 13.66
C VAL A 205 9.27 16.22 13.85
N GLU A 206 10.10 16.48 12.87
CA GLU A 206 11.55 16.33 12.93
C GLU A 206 12.21 17.68 12.62
N LEU A 207 12.93 18.21 13.58
CA LEU A 207 13.65 19.48 13.47
C LEU A 207 15.15 19.25 13.62
N ASP A 208 15.90 19.49 12.54
CA ASP A 208 17.35 19.54 12.58
C ASP A 208 17.82 20.93 13.03
N PHE A 209 18.74 20.98 13.97
CA PHE A 209 19.27 22.24 14.49
C PHE A 209 20.69 22.07 15.03
N ARG A 210 21.38 23.19 15.19
CA ARG A 210 22.60 23.27 15.97
C ARG A 210 22.33 24.10 17.22
N PRO A 211 22.66 23.61 18.43
CA PRO A 211 22.40 24.34 19.67
C PRO A 211 23.12 25.68 19.77
N ASP A 212 24.26 25.84 19.08
CA ASP A 212 24.98 27.11 19.00
C ASP A 212 24.35 28.11 18.00
N GLY A 213 23.26 27.76 17.32
CA GLY A 213 22.63 28.57 16.29
C GLY A 213 23.38 28.61 14.96
N GLY A 214 24.46 27.82 14.81
CA GLY A 214 25.26 27.75 13.59
C GLY A 214 24.51 27.07 12.43
N THR A 215 24.98 27.30 11.20
CA THR A 215 24.44 26.67 10.00
C THR A 215 24.81 25.19 9.96
N ILE A 216 23.86 24.35 9.57
CA ILE A 216 24.09 22.92 9.32
C ILE A 216 24.73 22.79 7.92
N ALA A 217 25.89 22.14 7.85
CA ALA A 217 26.53 21.88 6.58
C ALA A 217 25.78 20.82 5.77
N ALA A 218 25.87 20.92 4.44
CA ALA A 218 25.26 19.94 3.54
C ALA A 218 25.78 18.51 3.85
N GLY A 219 24.87 17.55 3.92
CA GLY A 219 25.17 16.16 4.26
C GLY A 219 25.30 15.86 5.76
N ASN A 220 25.22 16.88 6.63
CA ASN A 220 25.27 16.72 8.09
C ASN A 220 23.88 16.54 8.72
N THR A 221 22.91 16.03 7.96
CA THR A 221 21.61 15.58 8.44
C THR A 221 21.35 14.18 7.92
N TRP A 222 20.50 13.44 8.62
CA TRP A 222 20.03 12.15 8.11
C TRP A 222 19.04 12.37 6.96
N ASP A 223 19.36 11.88 5.77
CA ASP A 223 18.55 12.00 4.55
C ASP A 223 18.82 10.81 3.61
N LYS A 224 18.75 9.59 4.17
CA LYS A 224 18.98 8.32 3.42
C LYS A 224 17.79 7.93 2.57
N MET A 225 16.61 8.25 3.03
CA MET A 225 15.32 8.11 2.32
C MET A 225 14.55 9.40 2.50
N ARG A 226 13.83 9.81 1.48
CA ARG A 226 13.01 11.02 1.51
C ARG A 226 11.71 10.68 2.25
N ASP A 227 11.64 11.09 3.51
CA ASP A 227 10.50 10.92 4.42
C ASP A 227 9.78 9.54 4.31
N SER A 228 8.56 9.47 4.73
CA SER A 228 7.76 8.26 4.62
C SER A 228 7.16 8.02 3.22
N SER A 229 7.33 8.95 2.27
CA SER A 229 6.68 8.85 0.95
C SER A 229 7.14 7.63 0.16
N THR A 230 8.43 7.26 0.26
CA THR A 230 8.98 6.04 -0.35
C THR A 230 8.31 4.78 0.21
N CYS A 231 8.13 4.72 1.52
CA CYS A 231 7.45 3.61 2.21
C CYS A 231 5.97 3.55 1.82
N LEU A 232 5.33 4.71 1.61
CA LEU A 232 3.91 4.83 1.28
C LEU A 232 3.54 4.30 -0.10
N ASN A 233 4.52 3.98 -0.96
CA ASN A 233 4.23 3.24 -2.20
C ASN A 233 3.59 1.88 -1.92
N CYS A 234 4.01 1.20 -0.85
CA CYS A 234 3.46 -0.10 -0.42
C CYS A 234 2.58 0.05 0.83
N HIS A 235 3.03 0.85 1.82
CA HIS A 235 2.31 1.05 3.07
C HIS A 235 1.13 2.03 2.97
N ASP A 236 0.85 2.55 1.79
CA ASP A 236 -0.35 3.32 1.42
C ASP A 236 -0.39 4.73 2.04
N THR A 237 -0.65 4.84 3.33
CA THR A 237 -0.78 6.11 4.05
C THR A 237 0.05 6.08 5.33
N ALA A 238 0.28 7.26 5.91
CA ALA A 238 0.94 7.35 7.21
C ALA A 238 0.24 6.51 8.30
N SER A 239 -1.06 6.19 8.15
CA SER A 239 -1.77 5.31 9.07
C SER A 239 -1.37 3.84 8.93
N ALA A 240 -0.86 3.41 7.79
CA ALA A 240 -0.36 2.06 7.59
C ALA A 240 1.05 1.83 8.18
N LEU A 241 1.85 2.89 8.30
CA LEU A 241 3.10 2.88 9.09
C LEU A 241 2.82 3.08 10.59
N ASN A 242 1.77 2.48 11.11
CA ASN A 242 1.20 2.76 12.42
C ASN A 242 1.92 2.06 13.58
N ALA A 243 3.21 1.90 13.54
CA ALA A 243 3.97 1.30 14.62
C ALA A 243 3.73 2.00 15.97
N HIS A 244 3.89 1.24 17.05
CA HIS A 244 3.77 1.74 18.43
C HIS A 244 2.42 2.43 18.71
N GLY A 245 1.32 1.79 18.35
CA GLY A 245 -0.03 2.32 18.59
C GLY A 245 -0.42 3.48 17.66
N GLY A 246 0.22 3.60 16.50
CA GLY A 246 -0.15 4.54 15.45
C GLY A 246 0.39 5.95 15.58
N SER A 247 1.19 6.24 16.61
CA SER A 247 1.70 7.59 16.86
C SER A 247 3.02 7.92 16.15
N ARG A 248 3.75 6.90 15.65
CA ARG A 248 5.04 7.07 14.98
C ARG A 248 4.90 6.64 13.54
N ARG A 249 5.01 7.58 12.61
CA ARG A 249 4.64 7.42 11.19
C ARG A 249 5.68 7.95 10.22
N ASP A 250 6.74 8.60 10.73
CA ASP A 250 7.80 9.13 9.90
C ASP A 250 9.09 8.32 10.05
N VAL A 251 9.74 8.00 8.91
CA VAL A 251 10.93 7.15 8.88
C VAL A 251 12.13 7.81 9.57
N LYS A 252 12.26 9.13 9.49
CA LYS A 252 13.34 9.85 10.19
C LYS A 252 13.12 9.83 11.70
N LEU A 253 11.86 9.96 12.14
CA LEU A 253 11.49 9.79 13.54
C LEU A 253 11.81 8.36 14.03
N CYS A 254 11.51 7.33 13.22
CA CYS A 254 11.88 5.95 13.56
C CYS A 254 13.37 5.81 13.77
N ALA A 255 14.19 6.39 12.88
CA ALA A 255 15.64 6.33 12.96
C ALA A 255 16.24 7.01 14.21
N LEU A 256 15.51 7.90 14.89
CA LEU A 256 15.97 8.51 16.14
C LEU A 256 16.02 7.53 17.31
N CYS A 257 15.18 6.50 17.30
CA CYS A 257 15.12 5.46 18.33
C CYS A 257 15.70 4.13 17.84
N HIS A 258 15.49 3.79 16.58
CA HIS A 258 15.99 2.56 15.97
C HIS A 258 17.43 2.74 15.48
N GLN A 259 18.35 2.65 16.43
CA GLN A 259 19.78 2.91 16.29
C GLN A 259 20.59 1.71 16.77
N PRO A 260 21.90 1.63 16.48
CA PRO A 260 22.77 0.54 16.94
C PRO A 260 22.75 0.29 18.44
N GLN A 261 22.51 1.33 19.24
CA GLN A 261 22.42 1.22 20.70
C GLN A 261 21.12 0.60 21.22
N THR A 262 20.14 0.29 20.34
CA THR A 262 18.84 -0.26 20.72
C THR A 262 18.75 -1.73 20.33
N THR A 263 18.59 -2.58 21.34
CA THR A 263 18.49 -4.04 21.19
C THR A 263 17.26 -4.54 21.92
N ASP A 264 16.61 -5.55 21.35
CA ASP A 264 15.61 -6.35 22.03
C ASP A 264 16.32 -7.33 22.98
N PRO A 265 16.20 -7.20 24.31
CA PRO A 265 16.89 -8.09 25.24
C PRO A 265 16.34 -9.51 25.25
N ASP A 266 15.09 -9.71 24.81
CA ASP A 266 14.42 -11.01 24.84
C ASP A 266 14.95 -11.95 23.77
N THR A 267 15.18 -11.44 22.56
CA THR A 267 15.69 -12.23 21.42
C THR A 267 17.18 -11.98 21.15
N GLY A 268 17.75 -10.90 21.68
CA GLY A 268 19.09 -10.42 21.35
C GLY A 268 19.19 -9.73 19.98
N ASN A 269 18.08 -9.59 19.25
CA ASN A 269 18.07 -8.92 17.96
C ASN A 269 18.23 -7.40 18.12
N THR A 270 19.12 -6.82 17.32
CA THR A 270 19.16 -5.36 17.20
C THR A 270 17.91 -4.85 16.48
N VAL A 271 17.38 -3.74 16.97
CA VAL A 271 16.34 -3.00 16.28
C VAL A 271 16.87 -1.74 15.58
N ASP A 272 18.19 -1.71 15.29
CA ASP A 272 18.78 -0.73 14.37
C ASP A 272 18.00 -0.72 13.05
N MET A 273 17.56 0.45 12.59
CA MET A 273 16.74 0.61 11.39
C MET A 273 17.38 -0.04 10.16
N ARG A 274 18.71 0.00 10.03
CA ARG A 274 19.45 -0.62 8.92
C ARG A 274 19.30 -2.14 8.89
N VAL A 275 19.22 -2.76 10.07
CA VAL A 275 19.09 -4.22 10.20
C VAL A 275 17.62 -4.60 10.18
N MET A 276 16.83 -4.00 11.05
CA MET A 276 15.44 -4.35 11.26
C MET A 276 14.60 -4.20 9.98
N ALA A 277 14.68 -3.03 9.31
CA ALA A 277 13.90 -2.80 8.09
C ALA A 277 14.25 -3.79 6.98
N HIS A 278 15.55 -4.08 6.77
CA HIS A 278 15.97 -5.04 5.76
C HIS A 278 15.51 -6.46 6.09
N LYS A 279 15.68 -6.90 7.35
CA LYS A 279 15.26 -8.25 7.77
C LYS A 279 13.73 -8.44 7.66
N ILE A 280 12.95 -7.45 8.07
CA ILE A 280 11.47 -7.50 7.93
C ILE A 280 11.06 -7.69 6.46
N HIS A 281 11.64 -6.91 5.55
CA HIS A 281 11.28 -6.99 4.13
C HIS A 281 11.91 -8.19 3.39
N HIS A 282 12.98 -8.77 3.91
CA HIS A 282 13.52 -10.03 3.37
C HIS A 282 12.72 -11.25 3.88
N GLY A 283 12.16 -11.17 5.07
CA GLY A 283 11.16 -12.05 5.67
C GLY A 283 11.40 -13.55 5.46
N ASP A 284 10.50 -14.19 4.74
CA ASP A 284 10.51 -15.64 4.44
C ASP A 284 11.72 -16.10 3.63
N ALA A 285 12.38 -15.19 2.91
CA ALA A 285 13.56 -15.47 2.11
C ALA A 285 14.90 -15.28 2.86
N LEU A 286 14.89 -14.87 4.13
CA LEU A 286 16.13 -14.76 4.93
C LEU A 286 16.84 -16.13 5.01
N PRO A 287 18.16 -16.19 4.77
CA PRO A 287 18.92 -17.44 4.91
C PRO A 287 18.73 -18.10 6.28
N SER A 288 18.64 -17.33 7.37
CA SER A 288 18.38 -17.85 8.71
C SER A 288 16.98 -18.48 8.83
N VAL A 289 15.97 -17.86 8.23
CA VAL A 289 14.57 -18.36 8.23
C VAL A 289 14.49 -19.66 7.42
N LEU A 290 15.11 -19.68 6.24
CA LEU A 290 15.20 -20.89 5.41
C LEU A 290 15.95 -22.04 6.11
N ALA A 291 16.85 -21.72 7.05
CA ALA A 291 17.53 -22.67 7.92
C ALA A 291 16.74 -23.01 9.21
N GLY A 292 15.47 -22.58 9.32
CA GLY A 292 14.59 -22.88 10.46
C GLY A 292 14.81 -22.00 11.69
N LYS A 293 15.47 -20.83 11.54
CA LYS A 293 15.65 -19.84 12.62
C LYS A 293 14.76 -18.63 12.34
N PRO A 294 13.64 -18.46 13.05
CA PRO A 294 12.73 -17.36 12.80
C PRO A 294 13.36 -16.00 13.12
N TYR A 295 12.96 -14.97 12.38
CA TYR A 295 13.29 -13.59 12.72
C TYR A 295 12.14 -12.96 13.49
N GLN A 296 12.36 -12.79 14.78
CA GLN A 296 11.36 -12.33 15.75
C GLN A 296 11.88 -11.15 16.56
N ILE A 297 11.00 -10.27 16.96
CA ILE A 297 11.23 -9.16 17.91
C ILE A 297 10.14 -9.23 18.97
N ILE A 298 10.52 -9.15 20.22
CA ILE A 298 9.57 -9.03 21.33
C ILE A 298 9.44 -7.55 21.72
N GLY A 299 8.24 -7.05 21.51
CA GLY A 299 7.92 -5.64 21.71
C GLY A 299 7.40 -5.31 23.10
N ASN A 300 6.85 -4.10 23.23
CA ASN A 300 6.27 -3.64 24.49
C ASN A 300 5.13 -4.57 24.96
N GLY A 301 5.08 -4.87 26.25
CA GLY A 301 4.10 -5.77 26.84
C GLY A 301 4.29 -7.23 26.42
N GLN A 302 5.51 -7.63 26.08
CA GLN A 302 5.86 -8.99 25.64
C GLN A 302 5.13 -9.43 24.38
N SER A 303 4.81 -8.47 23.49
CA SER A 303 4.19 -8.77 22.21
C SER A 303 5.20 -9.39 21.25
N LEU A 304 4.97 -10.62 20.83
CA LEU A 304 5.79 -11.30 19.81
C LEU A 304 5.43 -10.76 18.42
N HIS A 305 6.43 -10.29 17.72
CA HIS A 305 6.36 -9.92 16.30
C HIS A 305 7.23 -10.88 15.50
N ASP A 306 6.60 -11.81 14.79
CA ASP A 306 7.28 -12.76 13.90
C ASP A 306 7.21 -12.23 12.46
N PHE A 307 8.38 -12.02 11.87
CA PHE A 307 8.51 -11.53 10.49
C PHE A 307 8.94 -12.62 9.50
N SER A 308 9.04 -13.87 9.95
CA SER A 308 9.51 -14.99 9.16
C SER A 308 8.58 -15.38 8.01
N THR A 309 7.32 -14.94 8.03
CA THR A 309 6.31 -15.22 7.00
C THR A 309 6.06 -14.02 6.07
N VAL A 310 6.81 -12.92 6.26
CA VAL A 310 6.66 -11.74 5.39
C VAL A 310 7.16 -12.07 3.99
N ALA A 311 6.26 -12.07 3.02
CA ALA A 311 6.58 -12.23 1.61
C ALA A 311 6.71 -10.85 0.93
N TYR A 312 7.91 -10.50 0.46
CA TYR A 312 8.13 -9.23 -0.23
C TYR A 312 7.57 -9.28 -1.66
N PRO A 313 6.72 -8.34 -2.10
CA PRO A 313 5.96 -8.48 -3.33
C PRO A 313 6.76 -8.25 -4.63
N GLN A 314 8.04 -7.97 -4.54
CA GLN A 314 8.93 -7.73 -5.69
C GLN A 314 10.33 -8.31 -5.44
N ASP A 315 11.25 -8.16 -6.39
CA ASP A 315 12.63 -8.59 -6.20
C ASP A 315 13.32 -7.72 -5.14
N ILE A 316 13.78 -8.34 -4.05
CA ILE A 316 14.39 -7.63 -2.90
C ILE A 316 15.69 -6.90 -3.30
N ARG A 317 16.34 -7.27 -4.40
CA ARG A 317 17.53 -6.57 -4.93
C ARG A 317 17.22 -5.18 -5.50
N ASN A 318 15.95 -4.80 -5.60
CA ASN A 318 15.53 -3.48 -6.05
C ASN A 318 15.74 -2.41 -4.96
N CYS A 319 16.98 -2.25 -4.49
CA CYS A 319 17.34 -1.31 -3.42
C CYS A 319 16.91 0.12 -3.71
N ALA A 320 16.99 0.54 -4.99
CA ALA A 320 16.59 1.86 -5.45
C ALA A 320 15.11 2.18 -5.15
N ASN A 321 14.25 1.18 -5.01
CA ASN A 321 12.84 1.41 -4.67
C ASN A 321 12.67 2.13 -3.33
N CYS A 322 13.50 1.80 -2.34
CA CYS A 322 13.48 2.44 -1.02
C CYS A 322 14.48 3.60 -0.92
N HIS A 323 15.71 3.41 -1.41
CA HIS A 323 16.80 4.36 -1.23
C HIS A 323 16.79 5.52 -2.22
N GLU A 324 16.42 5.28 -3.48
CA GLU A 324 16.36 6.34 -4.48
C GLU A 324 14.94 6.84 -4.72
N GLY A 325 13.95 6.08 -4.24
CA GLY A 325 12.53 6.33 -4.48
C GLY A 325 12.07 5.91 -5.88
N SER A 326 10.86 5.39 -5.98
CA SER A 326 10.21 5.11 -7.27
C SER A 326 9.82 6.40 -8.02
N VAL A 327 9.78 7.52 -7.30
CA VAL A 327 9.49 8.85 -7.84
C VAL A 327 10.76 9.70 -7.71
N ALA A 328 11.24 10.26 -8.83
CA ALA A 328 12.48 11.03 -8.89
C ALA A 328 12.53 12.21 -7.90
N SER A 329 11.38 12.74 -7.47
CA SER A 329 11.25 13.81 -6.47
C SER A 329 11.54 13.36 -5.03
N ASN A 330 11.61 12.06 -4.76
CA ASN A 330 11.75 11.49 -3.40
C ASN A 330 13.16 10.97 -3.10
N LYS A 331 14.13 11.33 -3.93
CA LYS A 331 15.52 10.97 -3.71
C LYS A 331 16.14 11.83 -2.61
N GLY A 332 16.52 11.20 -1.50
CA GLY A 332 17.28 11.85 -0.42
C GLY A 332 18.71 12.17 -0.83
N ALA A 333 19.33 13.17 -0.19
CA ALA A 333 20.72 13.56 -0.46
C ALA A 333 21.72 12.43 -0.18
N GLN A 334 21.36 11.52 0.74
CA GLN A 334 22.17 10.35 1.09
C GLN A 334 21.60 9.05 0.50
N SER A 335 20.73 9.10 -0.51
CA SER A 335 20.12 7.92 -1.12
C SER A 335 21.14 6.90 -1.66
N SER A 336 22.31 7.38 -2.08
CA SER A 336 23.39 6.53 -2.59
C SER A 336 24.10 5.68 -1.52
N VAL A 337 23.82 5.86 -0.24
CA VAL A 337 24.54 5.14 0.84
C VAL A 337 24.45 3.62 0.72
N TRP A 338 23.39 3.07 0.14
CA TRP A 338 23.22 1.64 -0.03
C TRP A 338 24.32 0.99 -0.88
N PHE A 339 24.93 1.76 -1.78
CA PHE A 339 26.03 1.25 -2.62
C PHE A 339 27.37 1.97 -2.40
N THR A 340 27.38 3.18 -1.79
CA THR A 340 28.62 3.92 -1.55
C THR A 340 29.21 3.70 -0.16
N ASN A 341 28.46 3.07 0.75
CA ASN A 341 28.87 2.88 2.15
C ASN A 341 28.61 1.46 2.63
N PRO A 342 29.35 0.46 2.07
CA PRO A 342 29.15 -0.93 2.48
C PRO A 342 29.54 -1.14 3.94
N GLY A 343 28.78 -1.97 4.63
CA GLY A 343 29.02 -2.30 6.04
C GLY A 343 28.35 -3.61 6.45
N ARG A 344 28.93 -4.28 7.42
CA ARG A 344 28.52 -5.60 7.88
C ARG A 344 27.08 -5.64 8.39
N GLU A 345 26.63 -4.58 9.08
CA GLU A 345 25.28 -4.50 9.64
C GLU A 345 24.22 -4.48 8.53
N ALA A 346 24.39 -3.60 7.55
CA ALA A 346 23.45 -3.45 6.45
C ALA A 346 23.45 -4.68 5.54
N CYS A 347 24.63 -5.17 5.15
CA CYS A 347 24.78 -6.36 4.29
C CYS A 347 24.31 -7.63 5.01
N GLY A 348 24.73 -7.81 6.27
CA GLY A 348 24.36 -8.94 7.11
C GLY A 348 22.87 -8.97 7.49
N ALA A 349 22.12 -7.91 7.25
CA ALA A 349 20.68 -7.92 7.44
C ALA A 349 19.95 -8.82 6.42
N CYS A 350 20.44 -8.88 5.17
CA CYS A 350 19.92 -9.77 4.14
C CYS A 350 20.76 -11.06 3.99
N HIS A 351 22.09 -10.92 4.13
CA HIS A 351 23.06 -12.02 4.08
C HIS A 351 23.35 -12.55 5.50
N ASP A 352 22.31 -12.92 6.24
CA ASP A 352 22.38 -13.20 7.68
C ASP A 352 22.90 -14.60 8.03
N ASN A 353 23.33 -15.38 7.04
CA ASN A 353 24.12 -16.59 7.20
C ASN A 353 25.64 -16.33 7.25
N ILE A 354 26.11 -15.08 7.06
CA ILE A 354 27.51 -14.73 7.16
C ILE A 354 27.91 -14.58 8.64
N ASN A 355 28.98 -15.26 9.04
CA ASN A 355 29.60 -15.02 10.33
C ASN A 355 30.83 -14.13 10.16
N TRP A 356 30.72 -12.87 10.52
CA TRP A 356 31.80 -11.88 10.36
C TRP A 356 33.03 -12.15 11.21
N VAL A 357 32.87 -12.85 12.34
CA VAL A 357 33.97 -13.16 13.27
C VAL A 357 34.81 -14.31 12.76
N THR A 358 34.17 -15.38 12.29
CA THR A 358 34.87 -16.56 11.80
C THR A 358 35.13 -16.53 10.30
N GLY A 359 34.43 -15.67 9.57
CA GLY A 359 34.45 -15.59 8.11
C GLY A 359 33.64 -16.68 7.41
N ALA A 360 32.87 -17.47 8.15
CA ALA A 360 32.02 -18.48 7.54
C ALA A 360 31.00 -17.82 6.57
N ASN A 361 30.87 -18.40 5.37
CA ASN A 361 30.06 -17.92 4.26
C ASN A 361 30.51 -16.56 3.66
N HIS A 362 31.68 -16.04 4.03
CA HIS A 362 32.28 -14.87 3.39
C HIS A 362 33.60 -15.27 2.71
N PRO A 363 33.72 -15.18 1.36
CA PRO A 363 34.89 -15.69 0.63
C PRO A 363 36.24 -15.08 1.07
N ALA A 364 36.23 -13.82 1.53
CA ALA A 364 37.44 -13.14 2.04
C ALA A 364 37.72 -13.43 3.54
N GLY A 365 36.98 -14.35 4.16
CA GLY A 365 37.17 -14.72 5.56
C GLY A 365 36.62 -13.70 6.55
N ALA A 366 37.16 -13.71 7.78
CA ALA A 366 36.70 -12.86 8.88
C ALA A 366 36.89 -11.37 8.58
N GLN A 367 35.94 -10.56 9.05
CA GLN A 367 35.96 -9.10 8.92
C GLN A 367 35.75 -8.44 10.29
N ALA A 368 36.80 -7.88 10.84
CA ALA A 368 36.78 -7.28 12.18
C ALA A 368 36.02 -5.94 12.21
N ASP A 369 36.08 -5.17 11.12
CA ASP A 369 35.38 -3.89 10.94
C ASP A 369 34.95 -3.68 9.48
N ASP A 370 34.40 -2.53 9.16
CA ASP A 370 33.85 -2.21 7.83
C ASP A 370 34.89 -1.57 6.87
N LYS A 371 36.14 -1.32 7.32
CA LYS A 371 37.14 -0.55 6.56
C LYS A 371 37.56 -1.24 5.26
N ALA A 372 37.57 -2.56 5.25
CA ALA A 372 37.99 -3.34 4.09
C ALA A 372 36.84 -3.62 3.09
N CYS A 373 35.59 -3.40 3.46
CA CYS A 373 34.45 -3.76 2.62
C CYS A 373 34.52 -3.15 1.21
N ALA A 374 34.78 -1.85 1.12
CA ALA A 374 34.84 -1.10 -0.14
C ALA A 374 36.05 -1.51 -1.03
N SER A 375 37.05 -2.23 -0.51
CA SER A 375 38.20 -2.68 -1.31
C SER A 375 37.80 -3.77 -2.32
N CYS A 376 36.82 -4.59 -1.98
CA CYS A 376 36.30 -5.65 -2.84
C CYS A 376 34.90 -5.33 -3.38
N HIS A 377 34.06 -4.72 -2.55
CA HIS A 377 32.68 -4.36 -2.91
C HIS A 377 32.61 -2.91 -3.39
N GLN A 378 33.12 -2.70 -4.61
CA GLN A 378 33.06 -1.38 -5.26
C GLN A 378 31.61 -0.91 -5.43
N PRO A 379 31.32 0.40 -5.39
CA PRO A 379 29.98 0.92 -5.57
C PRO A 379 29.32 0.52 -6.91
N ASP A 380 30.09 0.56 -7.98
CA ASP A 380 29.63 0.35 -9.36
C ASP A 380 30.52 -0.66 -10.09
N GLY A 381 29.96 -1.36 -11.06
CA GLY A 381 30.66 -2.32 -11.91
C GLY A 381 29.74 -2.82 -13.01
N VAL A 382 30.09 -3.95 -13.61
CA VAL A 382 29.24 -4.58 -14.61
C VAL A 382 28.15 -5.41 -13.94
N GLU A 383 27.04 -5.60 -14.64
CA GLU A 383 25.93 -6.38 -14.11
C GLU A 383 26.37 -7.77 -13.66
N PHE A 384 25.88 -8.20 -12.50
CA PHE A 384 26.15 -9.50 -11.88
C PHE A 384 27.63 -9.76 -11.56
N ASP A 385 28.43 -8.70 -11.33
CA ASP A 385 29.78 -8.80 -10.77
C ASP A 385 29.76 -8.72 -9.21
N ALA A 386 30.93 -8.56 -8.60
CA ALA A 386 31.05 -8.42 -7.15
C ALA A 386 30.85 -6.98 -6.64
N SER A 387 30.62 -5.99 -7.52
CA SER A 387 30.26 -4.65 -7.12
C SER A 387 28.85 -4.62 -6.49
N ILE A 388 28.57 -3.62 -5.68
CA ILE A 388 27.28 -3.58 -4.97
C ILE A 388 26.13 -3.46 -5.94
N LYS A 389 26.16 -2.51 -6.87
CA LYS A 389 25.09 -2.41 -7.89
C LYS A 389 25.05 -3.59 -8.83
N GLY A 390 26.22 -4.11 -9.24
CA GLY A 390 26.31 -5.26 -10.12
C GLY A 390 25.70 -6.51 -9.52
N ALA A 391 26.06 -6.84 -8.28
CA ALA A 391 25.56 -8.02 -7.56
C ALA A 391 24.03 -7.93 -7.32
N HIS A 392 23.50 -6.73 -7.15
CA HIS A 392 22.05 -6.49 -6.92
C HIS A 392 21.28 -6.13 -8.19
N THR A 393 21.84 -6.37 -9.37
CA THR A 393 21.10 -6.21 -10.62
C THR A 393 19.89 -7.15 -10.65
N VAL A 394 18.70 -6.59 -10.78
CA VAL A 394 17.46 -7.36 -10.99
C VAL A 394 17.48 -7.92 -12.41
N PRO A 395 17.48 -9.24 -12.65
CA PRO A 395 17.62 -9.80 -13.99
C PRO A 395 16.60 -9.30 -15.00
N ALA A 396 15.35 -9.09 -14.56
CA ALA A 396 14.29 -8.57 -15.43
C ALA A 396 14.47 -7.08 -15.82
N LYS A 397 15.42 -6.39 -15.19
CA LYS A 397 15.79 -4.99 -15.46
C LYS A 397 17.20 -4.86 -16.09
N SER A 398 17.86 -5.97 -16.39
CA SER A 398 19.20 -5.97 -16.97
C SER A 398 19.24 -5.18 -18.28
N LYS A 399 20.29 -4.37 -18.45
CA LYS A 399 20.57 -3.63 -19.68
C LYS A 399 20.96 -4.54 -20.84
N GLN A 400 21.29 -5.81 -20.57
CA GLN A 400 21.59 -6.81 -21.61
C GLN A 400 20.32 -7.30 -22.31
N LEU A 401 19.14 -7.08 -21.74
CA LEU A 401 17.88 -7.43 -22.39
C LEU A 401 17.61 -6.48 -23.55
N LYS A 402 17.27 -7.06 -24.70
CA LYS A 402 16.93 -6.28 -25.90
C LYS A 402 15.59 -5.55 -25.79
N GLY A 403 14.79 -5.89 -24.77
CA GLY A 403 13.40 -5.49 -24.66
C GLY A 403 12.51 -6.29 -25.62
N LEU A 404 11.28 -6.47 -25.24
CA LEU A 404 10.26 -7.13 -26.06
C LEU A 404 8.97 -6.33 -25.95
N ASN A 405 8.53 -5.75 -27.08
CA ASN A 405 7.30 -4.96 -27.18
C ASN A 405 6.39 -5.60 -28.20
N ALA A 406 5.08 -5.61 -27.94
CA ALA A 406 4.11 -6.18 -28.87
C ALA A 406 2.85 -5.34 -28.96
N THR A 407 2.27 -5.28 -30.16
CA THR A 407 0.98 -4.65 -30.42
C THR A 407 0.18 -5.51 -31.39
N VAL A 408 -1.16 -5.50 -31.24
CA VAL A 408 -2.07 -6.05 -32.24
C VAL A 408 -2.39 -4.96 -33.25
N VAL A 409 -1.82 -5.07 -34.44
CA VAL A 409 -1.96 -4.06 -35.52
C VAL A 409 -3.40 -4.07 -36.05
N SER A 410 -3.85 -5.23 -36.50
CA SER A 410 -5.19 -5.39 -37.06
C SER A 410 -5.78 -6.76 -36.74
N VAL A 411 -7.08 -6.84 -36.76
CA VAL A 411 -7.83 -8.10 -36.70
C VAL A 411 -8.89 -8.03 -37.79
N THR A 412 -8.97 -9.06 -38.59
CA THR A 412 -9.93 -9.19 -39.71
C THR A 412 -10.79 -10.44 -39.51
N ASN A 413 -11.84 -10.55 -40.31
CA ASN A 413 -12.78 -11.68 -40.30
C ASN A 413 -13.46 -11.91 -38.94
N MET A 414 -13.75 -10.84 -38.21
CA MET A 414 -14.45 -10.85 -36.92
C MET A 414 -15.95 -10.96 -37.13
N LEU A 415 -16.39 -12.11 -37.67
CA LEU A 415 -17.79 -12.43 -37.96
C LEU A 415 -18.18 -13.72 -37.23
N ALA A 416 -19.40 -13.79 -36.74
CA ALA A 416 -19.95 -15.00 -36.11
C ALA A 416 -19.76 -16.25 -37.00
N GLY A 417 -19.28 -17.34 -36.43
CA GLY A 417 -18.97 -18.59 -37.12
C GLY A 417 -17.71 -18.55 -38.00
N LYS A 418 -16.92 -17.45 -38.03
CA LYS A 418 -15.70 -17.33 -38.83
C LYS A 418 -14.44 -17.39 -37.96
N GLN A 419 -13.32 -17.73 -38.58
CA GLN A 419 -11.99 -17.76 -37.96
C GLN A 419 -11.34 -16.39 -38.13
N PRO A 420 -11.10 -15.64 -37.03
CA PRO A 420 -10.42 -14.35 -37.13
C PRO A 420 -8.94 -14.48 -37.52
N THR A 421 -8.42 -13.44 -38.14
CA THR A 421 -6.98 -13.31 -38.46
C THR A 421 -6.44 -12.05 -37.78
N ALA A 422 -5.44 -12.21 -36.94
CA ALA A 422 -4.75 -11.12 -36.22
C ALA A 422 -3.34 -10.90 -36.76
N VAL A 423 -2.94 -9.65 -36.85
CA VAL A 423 -1.58 -9.21 -37.22
C VAL A 423 -0.92 -8.59 -36.01
N PHE A 424 0.21 -9.15 -35.62
CA PHE A 424 1.01 -8.68 -34.48
C PHE A 424 2.30 -8.03 -34.96
N LYS A 425 2.63 -6.87 -34.42
CA LYS A 425 3.94 -6.25 -34.53
C LYS A 425 4.70 -6.47 -33.24
N ILE A 426 5.85 -7.14 -33.35
CA ILE A 426 6.70 -7.45 -32.21
C ILE A 426 8.07 -6.83 -32.48
N THR A 427 8.60 -6.05 -31.51
CA THR A 427 9.87 -5.33 -31.69
C THR A 427 10.74 -5.43 -30.44
N ASN A 428 12.05 -5.25 -30.64
CA ASN A 428 12.96 -4.89 -29.56
C ASN A 428 12.77 -3.41 -29.15
N ASN A 429 13.44 -2.97 -28.07
CA ASN A 429 13.39 -1.56 -27.64
C ASN A 429 13.98 -0.58 -28.68
N ASP A 430 14.90 -1.03 -29.52
CA ASP A 430 15.48 -0.25 -30.62
C ASP A 430 14.55 -0.19 -31.86
N GLY A 431 13.37 -0.78 -31.80
CA GLY A 431 12.39 -0.81 -32.88
C GLY A 431 12.61 -1.91 -33.91
N THR A 432 13.68 -2.70 -33.81
CA THR A 432 13.90 -3.81 -34.76
C THR A 432 12.82 -4.88 -34.60
N ALA A 433 12.32 -5.36 -35.77
CA ALA A 433 11.26 -6.35 -35.80
C ALA A 433 11.73 -7.72 -35.27
N VAL A 434 10.85 -8.38 -34.56
CA VAL A 434 11.05 -9.74 -34.00
C VAL A 434 10.09 -10.71 -34.70
N ASP A 435 10.65 -11.79 -35.23
CA ASP A 435 9.86 -12.91 -35.77
C ASP A 435 9.17 -13.64 -34.63
N GLY A 436 7.84 -13.50 -34.52
CA GLY A 436 7.03 -14.13 -33.47
C GLY A 436 7.11 -15.63 -33.46
N THR A 437 7.40 -16.27 -34.62
CA THR A 437 7.52 -17.75 -34.71
C THR A 437 8.83 -18.29 -34.13
N LYS A 438 9.79 -17.42 -33.79
CA LYS A 438 11.08 -17.77 -33.16
C LYS A 438 11.12 -17.50 -31.66
N LEU A 439 10.02 -17.05 -31.09
CA LEU A 439 9.90 -16.84 -29.67
C LEU A 439 9.78 -18.18 -28.91
N ALA A 440 10.06 -18.18 -27.61
CA ALA A 440 9.82 -19.35 -26.76
C ALA A 440 8.33 -19.54 -26.49
N THR A 441 7.57 -18.46 -26.50
CA THR A 441 6.10 -18.47 -26.42
C THR A 441 5.55 -17.38 -27.37
N PHE A 442 4.58 -17.77 -28.17
CA PHE A 442 3.67 -16.89 -28.86
C PHE A 442 2.28 -17.53 -28.84
N SER A 443 1.44 -17.06 -27.93
CA SER A 443 0.10 -17.63 -27.74
C SER A 443 -0.97 -16.56 -27.85
N PRO A 444 -1.55 -16.38 -29.04
CA PRO A 444 -2.70 -15.51 -29.25
C PRO A 444 -3.92 -15.98 -28.45
N ILE A 445 -4.66 -15.00 -27.96
CA ILE A 445 -5.90 -15.18 -27.20
C ILE A 445 -7.02 -14.43 -27.90
N LEU A 446 -8.14 -15.10 -28.14
CA LEU A 446 -9.39 -14.56 -28.64
C LEU A 446 -10.45 -14.76 -27.56
N ALA A 447 -11.07 -13.68 -27.10
CA ALA A 447 -12.00 -13.76 -25.97
C ALA A 447 -13.21 -12.82 -26.12
N GLY A 448 -14.36 -13.24 -25.61
CA GLY A 448 -15.54 -12.41 -25.65
C GLY A 448 -16.80 -13.04 -25.05
N PRO A 449 -17.89 -12.26 -25.00
CA PRO A 449 -17.89 -10.80 -25.18
C PRO A 449 -17.02 -10.08 -24.13
N SER A 450 -16.47 -8.91 -24.46
CA SER A 450 -15.50 -8.19 -23.59
C SER A 450 -16.08 -7.78 -22.23
N SER A 451 -17.40 -7.74 -22.08
CA SER A 451 -18.07 -7.44 -20.82
C SER A 451 -17.84 -8.51 -19.73
N SER A 452 -17.75 -9.80 -20.11
CA SER A 452 -17.69 -10.93 -19.16
C SER A 452 -16.64 -11.99 -19.48
N TYR A 453 -16.14 -12.04 -20.72
CA TYR A 453 -15.23 -13.08 -21.20
C TYR A 453 -15.70 -14.52 -20.94
N SER A 454 -17.00 -14.77 -21.14
CA SER A 454 -17.57 -16.11 -20.95
C SER A 454 -17.05 -17.16 -21.93
N LYS A 455 -16.34 -16.73 -22.98
CA LYS A 455 -15.64 -17.59 -23.94
C LYS A 455 -14.23 -17.05 -24.18
N TYR A 456 -13.24 -17.92 -24.16
CA TYR A 456 -11.89 -17.57 -24.61
C TYR A 456 -11.20 -18.77 -25.26
N TYR A 457 -10.31 -18.48 -26.19
CA TYR A 457 -9.49 -19.43 -26.93
C TYR A 457 -8.06 -18.97 -26.87
N ARG A 458 -7.17 -19.80 -26.35
CA ARG A 458 -5.73 -19.56 -26.30
C ARG A 458 -5.04 -20.59 -27.18
N GLU A 459 -4.35 -20.17 -28.20
CA GLU A 459 -3.74 -21.03 -29.21
C GLU A 459 -2.22 -20.83 -29.28
N ASN A 460 -1.50 -21.80 -29.83
CA ASN A 460 -0.06 -21.69 -30.05
C ASN A 460 0.22 -21.29 -31.51
N ALA A 461 0.82 -20.12 -31.69
CA ALA A 461 1.13 -19.57 -33.01
C ALA A 461 2.57 -19.84 -33.49
N ILE A 462 3.41 -20.49 -32.70
CA ILE A 462 4.83 -20.73 -33.07
C ILE A 462 4.96 -21.47 -34.41
N THR A 463 4.14 -22.49 -34.62
CA THR A 463 4.21 -23.34 -35.84
C THR A 463 3.27 -22.91 -36.94
N LYS A 464 2.30 -22.03 -36.67
CA LYS A 464 1.24 -21.65 -37.61
C LYS A 464 1.27 -20.15 -37.95
N GLY A 465 2.02 -19.36 -37.21
CA GLY A 465 2.22 -17.94 -37.52
C GLY A 465 3.02 -17.75 -38.79
N VAL A 466 2.75 -16.68 -39.49
CA VAL A 466 3.44 -16.30 -40.72
C VAL A 466 4.14 -14.96 -40.51
N PHE A 467 5.46 -14.96 -40.46
CA PHE A 467 6.24 -13.73 -40.34
C PHE A 467 6.52 -13.11 -41.70
N SER A 468 6.28 -11.81 -41.79
CA SER A 468 6.66 -10.98 -42.95
C SER A 468 7.83 -10.06 -42.58
N ALA A 469 9.01 -10.33 -43.06
CA ALA A 469 10.20 -9.49 -42.83
C ALA A 469 10.01 -8.08 -43.38
N ALA A 470 9.37 -7.96 -44.57
CA ALA A 470 9.11 -6.66 -45.18
C ALA A 470 8.16 -5.77 -44.37
N ALA A 471 7.13 -6.36 -43.75
CA ALA A 471 6.19 -5.64 -42.93
C ALA A 471 6.63 -5.58 -41.44
N GLY A 472 7.59 -6.40 -41.01
CA GLY A 472 8.00 -6.55 -39.63
C GLY A 472 6.88 -7.08 -38.71
N THR A 473 5.98 -7.92 -39.25
CA THR A 473 4.79 -8.39 -38.54
C THR A 473 4.62 -9.89 -38.62
N THR A 474 3.95 -10.50 -37.64
CA THR A 474 3.53 -11.90 -37.67
C THR A 474 2.01 -11.99 -37.73
N THR A 475 1.50 -12.67 -38.76
CA THR A 475 0.08 -12.90 -38.95
C THR A 475 -0.30 -14.28 -38.40
N TYR A 476 -1.43 -14.35 -37.70
CA TYR A 476 -2.00 -15.59 -37.19
C TYR A 476 -3.51 -15.68 -37.46
N THR A 477 -3.95 -16.75 -38.08
CA THR A 477 -5.37 -17.07 -38.20
C THR A 477 -5.76 -18.06 -37.12
N PHE A 478 -6.71 -17.70 -36.26
CA PHE A 478 -7.22 -18.59 -35.23
C PHE A 478 -7.81 -19.86 -35.82
N THR A 479 -7.53 -21.00 -35.20
CA THR A 479 -8.15 -22.27 -35.57
C THR A 479 -9.57 -22.36 -35.01
N ALA A 480 -9.80 -21.74 -33.86
CA ALA A 480 -11.15 -21.58 -33.31
C ALA A 480 -11.94 -20.55 -34.11
N ALA A 481 -13.14 -20.96 -34.54
CA ALA A 481 -14.11 -20.01 -35.07
C ALA A 481 -14.82 -19.28 -33.92
N LEU A 482 -15.24 -18.03 -34.17
CA LEU A 482 -16.18 -17.36 -33.27
C LEU A 482 -17.45 -18.17 -33.13
N PRO A 483 -18.12 -18.21 -31.98
CA PRO A 483 -19.44 -18.86 -31.85
C PRO A 483 -20.42 -18.34 -32.89
N ALA A 484 -21.32 -19.19 -33.35
CA ALA A 484 -22.33 -18.81 -34.34
C ALA A 484 -23.28 -17.70 -33.86
N ASP A 485 -23.41 -17.57 -32.55
CA ASP A 485 -24.20 -16.57 -31.85
C ASP A 485 -23.33 -15.42 -31.31
N ALA A 486 -22.06 -15.32 -31.70
CA ALA A 486 -21.14 -14.26 -31.24
C ALA A 486 -21.68 -12.87 -31.61
N THR A 487 -21.73 -12.00 -30.62
CA THR A 487 -22.17 -10.61 -30.75
C THR A 487 -21.26 -9.66 -29.94
N GLY A 488 -21.46 -8.37 -30.10
CA GLY A 488 -20.78 -7.32 -29.35
C GLY A 488 -19.29 -7.21 -29.63
N THR A 489 -18.54 -6.75 -28.63
CA THR A 489 -17.10 -6.56 -28.72
C THR A 489 -16.34 -7.76 -28.16
N TRP A 490 -15.30 -8.18 -28.88
CA TRP A 490 -14.36 -9.23 -28.50
C TRP A 490 -12.98 -8.63 -28.35
N THR A 491 -12.11 -9.36 -27.67
CA THR A 491 -10.72 -8.95 -27.38
C THR A 491 -9.74 -9.91 -28.02
N VAL A 492 -8.70 -9.37 -28.64
CA VAL A 492 -7.51 -10.12 -29.04
C VAL A 492 -6.32 -9.67 -28.20
N SER A 493 -5.63 -10.64 -27.62
CA SER A 493 -4.40 -10.49 -26.84
C SER A 493 -3.39 -11.56 -27.23
N ALA A 494 -2.21 -11.57 -26.63
CA ALA A 494 -1.28 -12.68 -26.76
C ALA A 494 -0.22 -12.70 -25.64
N ASP A 495 0.17 -13.92 -25.23
CA ASP A 495 1.38 -14.17 -24.43
C ASP A 495 2.61 -14.22 -25.34
N PHE A 496 3.70 -13.52 -24.96
CA PHE A 496 4.98 -13.57 -25.65
C PHE A 496 6.12 -13.78 -24.65
N ARG A 497 7.04 -14.69 -24.93
CA ARG A 497 8.29 -14.84 -24.20
C ARG A 497 9.45 -15.14 -25.13
N ARG A 498 10.61 -14.61 -24.81
CA ARG A 498 11.88 -14.91 -25.43
C ARG A 498 12.86 -15.40 -24.38
N ASN A 499 13.59 -16.50 -24.67
CA ASN A 499 14.71 -16.91 -23.84
C ASN A 499 15.88 -15.96 -24.05
N ALA A 500 16.49 -15.51 -22.98
CA ALA A 500 17.69 -14.69 -22.97
C ALA A 500 18.72 -15.27 -21.98
N SER A 501 19.99 -14.98 -22.22
CA SER A 501 21.09 -15.34 -21.34
C SER A 501 21.84 -14.08 -20.99
N LEU A 502 21.93 -13.78 -19.69
CA LEU A 502 22.60 -12.61 -19.16
C LEU A 502 24.01 -12.99 -18.74
N LYS A 503 24.99 -12.30 -19.28
CA LYS A 503 26.39 -12.47 -18.93
C LYS A 503 26.65 -11.97 -17.51
N ARG A 504 27.42 -12.72 -16.77
CA ARG A 504 27.82 -12.36 -15.40
C ARG A 504 29.22 -11.77 -15.42
N GLY A 505 29.38 -10.64 -14.69
CA GLY A 505 30.68 -10.02 -14.49
C GLY A 505 31.59 -10.74 -13.49
N ASP A 506 31.05 -11.70 -12.71
CA ASP A 506 31.80 -12.48 -11.73
C ASP A 506 32.39 -13.79 -12.32
N GLY A 507 32.27 -14.01 -13.62
CA GLY A 507 32.79 -15.19 -14.31
C GLY A 507 32.05 -16.51 -14.07
N LYS A 508 30.94 -16.48 -13.33
CA LYS A 508 30.07 -17.65 -13.15
C LYS A 508 29.19 -17.89 -14.37
N ALA A 509 28.46 -19.02 -14.36
CA ALA A 509 27.54 -19.37 -15.44
C ALA A 509 26.49 -18.25 -15.67
N ASP A 510 26.19 -17.99 -16.94
CA ASP A 510 25.18 -17.02 -17.36
C ASP A 510 23.82 -17.27 -16.67
N ILE A 511 23.06 -16.19 -16.46
CA ILE A 511 21.70 -16.29 -15.91
C ILE A 511 20.73 -16.48 -17.07
N ALA A 512 20.07 -17.63 -17.11
CA ALA A 512 18.97 -17.87 -18.03
C ALA A 512 17.72 -17.12 -17.53
N ILE A 513 17.09 -16.34 -18.40
CA ILE A 513 15.87 -15.61 -18.11
C ILE A 513 14.88 -15.69 -19.27
N GLN A 514 13.60 -15.58 -18.97
CA GLN A 514 12.56 -15.42 -19.98
C GLN A 514 12.07 -13.96 -19.99
N GLU A 515 12.36 -13.26 -21.07
CA GLU A 515 11.90 -11.90 -21.28
C GLU A 515 10.47 -11.93 -21.83
N ALA A 516 9.56 -11.22 -21.19
CA ALA A 516 8.16 -11.08 -21.62
C ALA A 516 7.81 -9.61 -21.87
N THR A 517 6.84 -9.38 -22.76
CA THR A 517 6.29 -8.05 -23.05
C THR A 517 5.07 -7.76 -22.15
N LEU A 518 4.65 -6.50 -22.10
CA LEU A 518 3.29 -6.16 -21.69
C LEU A 518 2.32 -6.75 -22.71
N ASN A 519 1.40 -7.59 -22.27
CA ASN A 519 0.46 -8.27 -23.16
C ASN A 519 -0.39 -7.24 -23.92
N PRO A 520 -0.40 -7.26 -25.27
CA PRO A 520 -1.18 -6.31 -26.04
C PRO A 520 -2.67 -6.60 -25.97
N ILE A 521 -3.48 -5.56 -25.99
CA ILE A 521 -4.94 -5.68 -25.99
C ILE A 521 -5.51 -4.93 -27.19
N LYS A 522 -6.40 -5.58 -27.93
CA LYS A 522 -7.18 -4.95 -29.00
C LYS A 522 -8.65 -5.39 -28.91
N TYR A 523 -9.51 -4.39 -28.77
CA TYR A 523 -10.96 -4.59 -28.82
C TYR A 523 -11.45 -4.50 -30.27
N VAL A 524 -12.29 -5.45 -30.69
CA VAL A 524 -12.83 -5.55 -32.04
C VAL A 524 -14.30 -5.93 -31.97
N ALA A 525 -15.15 -5.25 -32.73
CA ALA A 525 -16.57 -5.58 -32.81
C ALA A 525 -16.83 -6.79 -33.71
N VAL A 526 -17.68 -7.69 -33.26
CA VAL A 526 -18.36 -8.68 -34.10
C VAL A 526 -19.67 -8.08 -34.60
N THR A 527 -20.37 -7.37 -33.72
CA THR A 527 -21.61 -6.63 -34.06
C THR A 527 -21.62 -5.30 -33.28
N GLY A 528 -22.22 -4.27 -33.86
CA GLY A 528 -22.36 -2.95 -33.21
C GLY A 528 -21.05 -2.18 -33.09
N PRO A 529 -21.00 -1.11 -32.28
CA PRO A 529 -19.81 -0.35 -32.02
C PRO A 529 -18.83 -1.08 -31.09
N VAL A 530 -17.53 -0.78 -31.20
CA VAL A 530 -16.53 -1.29 -30.26
C VAL A 530 -16.75 -0.68 -28.89
N THR A 531 -17.00 -1.54 -27.91
CA THR A 531 -17.17 -1.18 -26.51
C THR A 531 -16.07 -1.88 -25.70
N PRO A 532 -15.00 -1.16 -25.31
CA PRO A 532 -13.95 -1.73 -24.46
C PRO A 532 -14.50 -2.22 -23.13
N ARG A 533 -13.82 -3.19 -22.53
CA ARG A 533 -14.12 -3.59 -21.16
C ARG A 533 -13.86 -2.42 -20.20
N ARG A 534 -14.67 -2.32 -19.14
CA ARG A 534 -14.46 -1.32 -18.09
C ARG A 534 -13.06 -1.44 -17.47
N THR A 535 -12.47 -0.31 -17.10
CA THR A 535 -11.23 -0.25 -16.34
C THR A 535 -11.54 -0.05 -14.86
N SER A 536 -11.48 -1.13 -14.07
CA SER A 536 -11.65 -1.05 -12.61
C SER A 536 -10.32 -0.80 -11.92
N VAL A 537 -9.25 -1.44 -12.40
CA VAL A 537 -7.87 -1.33 -11.90
C VAL A 537 -6.91 -1.26 -13.08
N THR A 538 -5.69 -0.77 -12.86
CA THR A 538 -4.64 -0.70 -13.89
C THR A 538 -3.39 -1.46 -13.46
N THR A 539 -2.62 -1.97 -14.43
CA THR A 539 -1.32 -2.60 -14.16
C THR A 539 -0.36 -1.65 -13.42
N ALA A 540 -0.44 -0.34 -13.72
CA ALA A 540 0.41 0.67 -13.07
C ALA A 540 0.13 0.77 -11.56
N GLN A 541 -1.13 0.66 -11.14
CA GLN A 541 -1.49 0.65 -9.71
C GLN A 541 -0.95 -0.59 -8.98
N CYS A 542 -1.03 -1.76 -9.59
CA CYS A 542 -0.44 -2.99 -9.05
C CYS A 542 1.08 -2.88 -8.92
N ASN A 543 1.74 -2.28 -9.93
CA ASN A 543 3.19 -2.14 -9.98
C ASN A 543 3.75 -1.13 -8.97
N GLN A 544 2.93 -0.36 -8.27
CA GLN A 544 3.41 0.43 -7.13
C GLN A 544 4.02 -0.46 -6.03
N CYS A 545 3.43 -1.65 -5.80
CA CYS A 545 3.91 -2.63 -4.82
C CYS A 545 4.69 -3.78 -5.49
N HIS A 546 4.23 -4.26 -6.67
CA HIS A 546 4.81 -5.41 -7.36
C HIS A 546 5.97 -5.07 -8.30
N ASP A 547 6.33 -3.79 -8.45
CA ASP A 547 7.34 -3.30 -9.39
C ASP A 547 7.03 -3.69 -10.85
N LYS A 548 7.07 -4.97 -11.17
CA LYS A 548 6.64 -5.55 -12.44
C LYS A 548 5.79 -6.79 -12.16
N LEU A 549 4.47 -6.61 -12.12
CA LEU A 549 3.56 -7.75 -11.99
C LEU A 549 3.74 -8.68 -13.20
N ALA A 550 4.23 -9.90 -12.95
CA ALA A 550 4.50 -10.89 -13.98
C ALA A 550 4.27 -12.29 -13.44
N LEU A 551 3.15 -12.90 -13.83
CA LEU A 551 2.66 -14.17 -13.31
C LEU A 551 2.66 -15.27 -14.38
N HIS A 552 2.32 -16.49 -13.99
CA HIS A 552 2.28 -17.66 -14.86
C HIS A 552 3.60 -17.89 -15.62
N GLY A 553 4.71 -17.92 -14.88
CA GLY A 553 6.05 -18.04 -15.46
C GLY A 553 6.51 -16.73 -16.14
N GLY A 554 6.02 -15.58 -15.66
CA GLY A 554 6.46 -14.26 -16.09
C GLY A 554 5.86 -13.78 -17.41
N GLN A 555 4.94 -14.52 -18.04
CA GLN A 555 4.41 -14.19 -19.37
C GLN A 555 3.14 -13.31 -19.34
N ARG A 556 2.46 -13.21 -18.18
CA ARG A 556 1.23 -12.43 -18.03
C ARG A 556 1.51 -11.23 -17.15
N THR A 557 1.47 -10.08 -17.75
CA THR A 557 1.95 -8.82 -17.19
C THR A 557 0.90 -7.70 -17.28
N ASN A 558 -0.23 -7.94 -17.96
CA ASN A 558 -1.28 -6.95 -18.17
C ASN A 558 -2.59 -7.40 -17.51
N ILE A 559 -3.11 -6.57 -16.61
CA ILE A 559 -4.39 -6.82 -15.91
C ILE A 559 -5.55 -7.07 -16.88
N GLU A 560 -5.58 -6.35 -18.01
CA GLU A 560 -6.62 -6.52 -19.02
C GLU A 560 -6.59 -7.92 -19.65
N GLU A 561 -5.43 -8.58 -19.68
CA GLU A 561 -5.36 -9.99 -20.09
C GLU A 561 -5.70 -10.94 -18.95
N CYS A 562 -5.30 -10.63 -17.71
CA CYS A 562 -5.58 -11.50 -16.56
C CYS A 562 -7.08 -11.80 -16.44
N VAL A 563 -7.92 -10.77 -16.59
CA VAL A 563 -9.40 -10.91 -16.46
C VAL A 563 -10.05 -11.72 -17.58
N ILE A 564 -9.35 -12.04 -18.65
CA ILE A 564 -9.84 -12.95 -19.71
C ILE A 564 -10.00 -14.36 -19.16
N CYS A 565 -8.96 -14.86 -18.47
CA CYS A 565 -8.95 -16.19 -17.88
C CYS A 565 -9.48 -16.22 -16.44
N HIS A 566 -9.29 -15.14 -15.70
CA HIS A 566 -9.84 -14.98 -14.36
C HIS A 566 -11.24 -14.32 -14.40
N ASN A 567 -12.10 -14.88 -15.22
CA ASN A 567 -13.47 -14.44 -15.39
C ASN A 567 -14.41 -15.08 -14.31
N PRO A 568 -15.65 -14.60 -14.14
CA PRO A 568 -16.52 -15.06 -13.07
C PRO A 568 -16.92 -16.53 -13.09
N THR A 569 -16.75 -17.23 -14.21
CA THR A 569 -17.12 -18.65 -14.34
C THR A 569 -15.95 -19.60 -14.03
N GLU A 570 -14.75 -19.07 -13.85
CA GLU A 570 -13.55 -19.89 -13.69
C GLU A 570 -13.25 -20.20 -12.21
N GLY A 571 -12.75 -21.40 -12.00
CA GLY A 571 -12.31 -21.93 -10.72
C GLY A 571 -11.19 -22.95 -10.91
N ASP A 572 -10.70 -23.52 -9.82
CA ASP A 572 -9.65 -24.52 -9.83
C ASP A 572 -10.15 -25.98 -9.92
N GLN A 573 -11.43 -26.19 -10.24
CA GLN A 573 -12.08 -27.51 -10.26
C GLN A 573 -11.35 -28.54 -11.13
N ALA A 574 -10.72 -28.12 -12.21
CA ALA A 574 -10.00 -29.04 -13.10
C ALA A 574 -8.70 -29.59 -12.50
N LEU A 575 -8.17 -28.92 -11.48
CA LEU A 575 -6.85 -29.23 -10.87
C LEU A 575 -6.99 -29.64 -9.39
N ARG A 576 -8.10 -29.31 -8.73
CA ARG A 576 -8.33 -29.54 -7.31
C ARG A 576 -8.61 -31.02 -7.02
N PRO A 577 -7.80 -31.69 -6.17
CA PRO A 577 -8.13 -33.03 -5.68
C PRO A 577 -9.44 -33.02 -4.89
N ALA A 578 -10.27 -34.04 -5.06
CA ALA A 578 -11.56 -34.16 -4.36
C ALA A 578 -11.42 -34.12 -2.81
N ALA A 579 -10.29 -34.60 -2.28
CA ALA A 579 -10.00 -34.58 -0.86
C ALA A 579 -9.86 -33.16 -0.27
N LEU A 580 -9.61 -32.15 -1.09
CA LEU A 580 -9.51 -30.75 -0.68
C LEU A 580 -10.88 -30.02 -0.75
N GLY A 581 -11.96 -30.75 -0.94
CA GLY A 581 -13.31 -30.21 -0.97
C GLY A 581 -13.68 -29.49 -2.29
N PRO A 582 -14.73 -28.66 -2.27
CA PRO A 582 -15.23 -27.98 -3.46
C PRO A 582 -14.19 -27.04 -4.09
N ALA A 583 -14.39 -26.76 -5.38
CA ALA A 583 -13.54 -25.85 -6.14
C ALA A 583 -13.55 -24.42 -5.59
N GLU A 584 -12.40 -23.76 -5.66
CA GLU A 584 -12.27 -22.33 -5.31
C GLU A 584 -12.43 -21.48 -6.58
N SER A 585 -13.09 -20.33 -6.44
CA SER A 585 -13.21 -19.37 -7.52
C SER A 585 -11.89 -18.65 -7.77
N VAL A 586 -11.48 -18.58 -9.02
CA VAL A 586 -10.37 -17.74 -9.47
C VAL A 586 -10.86 -16.48 -10.21
N SER A 587 -12.13 -16.13 -10.06
CA SER A 587 -12.66 -14.85 -10.55
C SER A 587 -11.81 -13.70 -10.03
N PHE A 588 -11.33 -12.81 -10.92
CA PHE A 588 -10.36 -11.78 -10.60
C PHE A 588 -10.83 -10.88 -9.46
N GLN A 589 -12.08 -10.44 -9.49
CA GLN A 589 -12.65 -9.57 -8.46
C GLN A 589 -12.63 -10.22 -7.06
N ARG A 590 -12.91 -11.52 -6.95
CA ARG A 590 -12.87 -12.25 -5.69
C ARG A 590 -11.44 -12.62 -5.30
N MET A 591 -10.70 -13.17 -6.24
CA MET A 591 -9.35 -13.68 -6.03
C MET A 591 -8.41 -12.59 -5.49
N ILE A 592 -8.39 -11.43 -6.14
CA ILE A 592 -7.48 -10.35 -5.73
C ILE A 592 -7.84 -9.79 -4.36
N HIS A 593 -9.12 -9.61 -4.06
CA HIS A 593 -9.54 -9.17 -2.73
C HIS A 593 -9.12 -10.19 -1.66
N ARG A 594 -9.35 -11.48 -1.88
CA ARG A 594 -8.96 -12.53 -0.92
C ARG A 594 -7.46 -12.62 -0.72
N ILE A 595 -6.67 -12.60 -1.79
CA ILE A 595 -5.21 -12.63 -1.69
C ILE A 595 -4.69 -11.48 -0.82
N HIS A 596 -5.21 -10.25 -1.01
CA HIS A 596 -4.74 -9.08 -0.26
C HIS A 596 -5.41 -8.93 1.13
N THR A 597 -6.51 -9.62 1.40
CA THR A 597 -7.07 -9.74 2.76
C THR A 597 -6.23 -10.73 3.59
N GLY A 598 -5.73 -11.79 2.96
CA GLY A 598 -4.72 -12.70 3.49
C GLY A 598 -4.98 -13.18 4.91
N GLU A 599 -4.08 -12.83 5.84
CA GLU A 599 -4.15 -13.24 7.26
C GLU A 599 -5.45 -12.80 7.99
N ASN A 600 -6.18 -11.85 7.44
CA ASN A 600 -7.44 -11.36 8.02
C ASN A 600 -8.67 -12.10 7.51
N LEU A 601 -8.52 -13.09 6.61
CA LEU A 601 -9.62 -13.95 6.18
C LEU A 601 -10.08 -14.85 7.32
N THR A 602 -11.40 -15.06 7.40
CA THR A 602 -11.99 -16.06 8.32
C THR A 602 -12.11 -17.43 7.69
N GLN A 603 -12.03 -17.52 6.36
CA GLN A 603 -12.11 -18.75 5.58
C GLN A 603 -10.76 -19.03 4.92
N ASP A 604 -10.39 -20.33 4.85
CA ASP A 604 -9.23 -20.75 4.07
C ASP A 604 -9.37 -20.33 2.60
N TYR A 605 -8.30 -19.75 2.05
CA TYR A 605 -8.21 -19.41 0.65
C TYR A 605 -6.97 -20.04 0.04
N THR A 606 -7.17 -21.24 -0.49
CA THR A 606 -6.13 -22.04 -1.13
C THR A 606 -6.55 -22.39 -2.55
N ILE A 607 -5.74 -22.01 -3.53
CA ILE A 607 -5.97 -22.29 -4.96
C ILE A 607 -5.01 -23.42 -5.38
N ILE A 608 -5.52 -24.38 -6.14
CA ILE A 608 -4.71 -25.40 -6.78
C ILE A 608 -4.34 -24.92 -8.18
N GLY A 609 -3.06 -24.66 -8.36
CA GLY A 609 -2.50 -24.12 -9.59
C GLY A 609 -1.98 -25.19 -10.55
N PHE A 610 -1.28 -24.72 -11.59
CA PHE A 610 -0.69 -25.57 -12.62
C PHE A 610 0.24 -26.64 -12.01
N GLY A 611 0.14 -27.85 -12.52
CA GLY A 611 0.93 -29.00 -12.02
C GLY A 611 0.50 -29.48 -10.63
N GLY A 612 -0.67 -29.08 -10.12
CA GLY A 612 -1.14 -29.45 -8.79
C GLY A 612 -0.52 -28.64 -7.65
N SER A 613 0.16 -27.52 -7.96
CA SER A 613 0.74 -26.64 -6.94
C SER A 613 -0.32 -26.09 -6.01
N THR A 614 -0.08 -26.21 -4.71
CA THR A 614 -0.94 -25.63 -3.67
C THR A 614 -0.48 -24.20 -3.36
N ASN A 615 -1.37 -23.24 -3.56
CA ASN A 615 -1.10 -21.84 -3.28
C ASN A 615 -2.04 -21.38 -2.16
N ASN A 616 -1.53 -21.30 -0.95
CA ASN A 616 -2.24 -20.80 0.21
C ASN A 616 -1.95 -19.29 0.39
N PHE A 617 -2.98 -18.49 0.60
CA PHE A 617 -2.87 -17.04 0.72
C PHE A 617 -3.23 -16.51 2.12
N ASN A 618 -3.50 -17.38 3.09
CA ASN A 618 -3.90 -16.98 4.45
C ASN A 618 -2.76 -16.37 5.28
N GLU A 619 -1.53 -16.49 4.82
CA GLU A 619 -0.37 -15.86 5.49
C GLU A 619 0.05 -14.53 4.85
N VAL A 620 -0.64 -14.10 3.79
CA VAL A 620 -0.32 -12.84 3.11
C VAL A 620 -0.63 -11.66 4.03
N ARG A 621 0.40 -10.86 4.29
CA ARG A 621 0.30 -9.60 5.06
C ARG A 621 0.26 -8.42 4.12
N TYR A 622 -0.91 -7.83 3.98
CA TYR A 622 -1.06 -6.62 3.16
C TYR A 622 -0.43 -5.43 3.88
N PRO A 623 0.54 -4.73 3.28
CA PRO A 623 1.30 -3.69 3.97
C PRO A 623 0.54 -2.38 4.15
N GLY A 624 -0.58 -2.19 3.44
CA GLY A 624 -1.42 -1.00 3.48
C GLY A 624 -2.70 -1.19 4.30
N ASP A 625 -3.60 -0.23 4.21
CA ASP A 625 -4.95 -0.33 4.76
C ASP A 625 -5.90 -0.92 3.69
N THR A 626 -6.43 -2.11 3.95
CA THR A 626 -7.35 -2.79 3.01
C THR A 626 -8.64 -2.01 2.74
N ARG A 627 -8.99 -1.02 3.56
CA ARG A 627 -10.11 -0.09 3.33
C ARG A 627 -9.78 0.97 2.27
N ASN A 628 -8.51 1.12 1.88
CA ASN A 628 -8.11 2.07 0.85
C ASN A 628 -8.36 1.54 -0.57
N CYS A 629 -9.61 1.47 -0.96
CA CYS A 629 -10.00 1.02 -2.30
C CYS A 629 -9.30 1.81 -3.41
N ALA A 630 -9.08 3.11 -3.21
CA ALA A 630 -8.42 3.98 -4.18
C ALA A 630 -6.95 3.63 -4.44
N LYS A 631 -6.29 2.82 -3.58
CA LYS A 631 -4.92 2.33 -3.83
C LYS A 631 -4.86 1.44 -5.08
N CYS A 632 -5.90 0.66 -5.30
CA CYS A 632 -5.99 -0.32 -6.39
C CYS A 632 -6.94 0.12 -7.49
N HIS A 633 -8.08 0.76 -7.15
CA HIS A 633 -9.12 1.12 -8.11
C HIS A 633 -8.81 2.43 -8.83
N ALA A 634 -9.05 2.44 -10.15
CA ALA A 634 -8.72 3.58 -11.02
C ALA A 634 -9.63 4.80 -10.81
N SER A 635 -10.82 4.61 -10.23
CA SER A 635 -11.77 5.69 -9.93
C SER A 635 -12.72 5.28 -8.82
N THR A 636 -13.35 6.24 -8.16
CA THR A 636 -14.37 6.00 -7.14
C THR A 636 -15.53 5.16 -7.66
N ALA A 637 -15.98 5.41 -8.90
CA ALA A 637 -17.03 4.63 -9.56
C ALA A 637 -16.69 3.15 -9.76
N ALA A 638 -15.41 2.78 -9.65
CA ALA A 638 -14.99 1.38 -9.81
C ALA A 638 -15.26 0.52 -8.56
N TYR A 639 -15.49 1.14 -7.39
CA TYR A 639 -15.73 0.42 -6.12
C TYR A 639 -16.98 0.90 -5.35
N THR A 640 -17.67 1.95 -5.81
CA THR A 640 -18.92 2.41 -5.20
C THR A 640 -20.15 1.80 -5.86
N LEU A 641 -21.28 1.80 -5.16
CA LEU A 641 -22.54 1.25 -5.66
C LEU A 641 -23.52 2.36 -6.09
N PRO A 642 -24.32 2.11 -7.14
CA PRO A 642 -24.38 0.89 -7.93
C PRO A 642 -23.15 0.68 -8.80
N LEU A 643 -22.72 -0.57 -8.98
CA LEU A 643 -21.62 -0.88 -9.87
C LEU A 643 -21.96 -0.47 -11.31
N GLN A 644 -20.92 -0.16 -12.09
CA GLN A 644 -21.11 0.16 -13.50
C GLN A 644 -21.81 -0.98 -14.25
N GLN A 645 -22.71 -0.64 -15.14
CA GLN A 645 -23.60 -1.58 -15.84
C GLN A 645 -22.93 -2.74 -16.57
N THR A 646 -21.65 -2.63 -16.88
CA THR A 646 -20.87 -3.68 -17.54
C THR A 646 -20.47 -4.83 -16.60
N ASN A 647 -20.82 -4.77 -15.34
CA ASN A 647 -20.55 -5.83 -14.36
C ASN A 647 -21.71 -6.82 -14.29
N ILE A 648 -21.85 -7.64 -15.31
CA ILE A 648 -23.03 -8.54 -15.46
C ILE A 648 -22.78 -9.99 -15.08
N ALA A 649 -21.55 -10.36 -14.79
CA ALA A 649 -21.19 -11.74 -14.55
C ALA A 649 -21.29 -12.13 -13.08
N SER A 650 -21.70 -13.35 -12.84
CA SER A 650 -21.85 -13.97 -11.52
C SER A 650 -20.72 -14.95 -11.24
N VAL A 651 -20.31 -15.07 -10.00
CA VAL A 651 -19.45 -16.16 -9.55
C VAL A 651 -20.30 -17.41 -9.40
N THR A 652 -19.91 -18.48 -10.07
CA THR A 652 -20.66 -19.74 -10.14
C THR A 652 -19.93 -20.93 -9.51
N THR A 653 -18.76 -20.75 -8.94
CA THR A 653 -17.99 -21.82 -8.30
C THR A 653 -18.53 -22.18 -6.92
N LEU A 654 -18.34 -23.42 -6.50
CA LEU A 654 -19.11 -24.07 -5.44
C LEU A 654 -18.58 -23.86 -4.01
N ARG A 655 -17.37 -23.33 -3.82
CA ARG A 655 -16.78 -23.16 -2.48
C ARG A 655 -17.17 -21.82 -1.86
N ASP A 656 -18.45 -21.61 -1.72
CA ASP A 656 -19.00 -20.43 -1.06
C ASP A 656 -20.25 -20.80 -0.25
N TYR A 657 -20.66 -19.89 0.63
CA TYR A 657 -21.89 -20.06 1.39
C TYR A 657 -23.12 -20.20 0.49
N PHE A 658 -23.10 -19.54 -0.67
CA PHE A 658 -24.15 -19.67 -1.69
C PHE A 658 -23.63 -19.30 -3.09
N THR A 659 -24.27 -19.83 -4.11
CA THR A 659 -24.03 -19.52 -5.53
C THR A 659 -25.39 -19.55 -6.30
N PRO A 660 -25.54 -18.77 -7.37
CA PRO A 660 -24.59 -17.81 -7.93
C PRO A 660 -24.51 -16.53 -7.10
N GLN A 661 -23.37 -15.86 -7.14
CA GLN A 661 -23.16 -14.54 -6.53
C GLN A 661 -23.14 -13.48 -7.62
N GLY A 662 -23.81 -12.36 -7.38
CA GLY A 662 -23.71 -11.19 -8.23
C GLY A 662 -22.36 -10.48 -8.09
N PRO A 663 -22.07 -9.51 -8.96
CA PRO A 663 -20.76 -8.86 -8.99
C PRO A 663 -20.43 -8.07 -7.71
N ALA A 664 -21.42 -7.44 -7.05
CA ALA A 664 -21.20 -6.74 -5.80
C ALA A 664 -20.92 -7.72 -4.66
N THR A 665 -21.74 -8.76 -4.51
CA THR A 665 -21.54 -9.81 -3.51
C THR A 665 -20.17 -10.47 -3.65
N ALA A 666 -19.77 -10.85 -4.86
CA ALA A 666 -18.49 -11.51 -5.11
C ALA A 666 -17.28 -10.62 -4.74
N ALA A 667 -17.39 -9.31 -4.92
CA ALA A 667 -16.36 -8.36 -4.50
C ALA A 667 -16.33 -8.19 -2.98
N CYS A 668 -17.50 -7.95 -2.35
CA CYS A 668 -17.60 -7.68 -0.91
C CYS A 668 -17.18 -8.90 -0.07
N LEU A 669 -17.65 -10.11 -0.44
CA LEU A 669 -17.26 -11.36 0.23
C LEU A 669 -15.80 -11.77 -0.06
N GLY A 670 -15.09 -11.04 -0.90
CA GLY A 670 -13.64 -11.15 -1.02
C GLY A 670 -12.90 -10.75 0.27
N CYS A 671 -13.43 -9.77 1.00
CA CYS A 671 -12.88 -9.30 2.27
C CYS A 671 -13.80 -9.64 3.46
N HIS A 672 -15.12 -9.49 3.33
CA HIS A 672 -16.12 -9.76 4.36
C HIS A 672 -16.58 -11.22 4.30
N ASP A 673 -15.68 -12.16 4.55
CA ASP A 673 -15.87 -13.59 4.25
C ASP A 673 -16.50 -14.43 5.39
N ASN A 674 -17.09 -13.79 6.40
CA ASN A 674 -17.76 -14.48 7.49
C ASN A 674 -19.22 -14.84 7.14
N LYS A 675 -19.82 -15.73 7.95
CA LYS A 675 -21.22 -16.22 7.76
C LYS A 675 -22.25 -15.11 7.78
N ASP A 676 -22.08 -14.11 8.62
CA ASP A 676 -23.08 -13.05 8.81
C ASP A 676 -23.13 -12.15 7.59
N ALA A 677 -21.96 -11.79 7.05
CA ALA A 677 -21.87 -11.04 5.80
C ALA A 677 -22.44 -11.82 4.62
N ALA A 678 -22.18 -13.14 4.54
CA ALA A 678 -22.73 -13.99 3.52
C ALA A 678 -24.26 -14.11 3.61
N ALA A 679 -24.81 -14.30 4.82
CA ALA A 679 -26.25 -14.34 5.05
C ALA A 679 -26.92 -13.00 4.72
N HIS A 680 -26.29 -11.88 5.09
CA HIS A 680 -26.76 -10.55 4.71
C HIS A 680 -26.81 -10.38 3.19
N ALA A 681 -25.76 -10.76 2.49
CA ALA A 681 -25.71 -10.68 1.02
C ALA A 681 -26.75 -11.60 0.37
N PHE A 682 -26.91 -12.82 0.87
CA PHE A 682 -27.91 -13.78 0.38
C PHE A 682 -29.33 -13.24 0.48
N LEU A 683 -29.70 -12.68 1.63
CA LEU A 683 -31.03 -12.12 1.86
C LEU A 683 -31.35 -10.90 0.98
N ASN A 684 -30.33 -10.22 0.48
CA ASN A 684 -30.46 -9.05 -0.39
C ASN A 684 -30.17 -9.34 -1.86
N THR A 685 -30.17 -10.63 -2.25
CA THR A 685 -29.95 -11.09 -3.61
C THR A 685 -31.11 -11.97 -4.07
N ALA A 686 -31.65 -11.70 -5.25
CA ALA A 686 -32.72 -12.48 -5.84
C ALA A 686 -32.38 -12.97 -7.25
N THR A 687 -32.70 -14.21 -7.57
CA THR A 687 -32.60 -14.73 -8.94
C THR A 687 -34.03 -14.83 -9.52
N PHE A 688 -34.26 -14.07 -10.59
CA PHE A 688 -35.58 -14.09 -11.26
C PHE A 688 -35.69 -15.27 -12.23
N PRO A 689 -36.89 -15.82 -12.44
CA PRO A 689 -37.10 -16.88 -13.42
C PRO A 689 -36.59 -16.48 -14.80
N GLY A 690 -35.78 -17.34 -15.41
CA GLY A 690 -35.15 -17.10 -16.71
C GLY A 690 -33.89 -16.23 -16.70
N SER A 691 -33.48 -15.70 -15.56
CA SER A 691 -32.21 -14.98 -15.40
C SER A 691 -31.15 -15.88 -14.78
N THR A 692 -29.94 -15.86 -15.34
CA THR A 692 -28.74 -16.49 -14.76
C THR A 692 -27.90 -15.52 -13.91
N ILE A 693 -28.30 -14.25 -13.90
CA ILE A 693 -27.58 -13.17 -13.18
C ILE A 693 -28.45 -12.77 -12.00
N PRO A 694 -27.94 -12.90 -10.75
CA PRO A 694 -28.65 -12.42 -9.58
C PRO A 694 -28.86 -10.90 -9.61
N ALA A 695 -30.02 -10.46 -9.16
CA ALA A 695 -30.29 -9.05 -8.89
C ALA A 695 -29.93 -8.74 -7.44
N GLU A 696 -29.09 -7.75 -7.23
CA GLU A 696 -28.57 -7.36 -5.92
C GLU A 696 -29.18 -6.03 -5.47
N ALA A 697 -29.78 -6.01 -4.27
CA ALA A 697 -30.37 -4.80 -3.68
C ALA A 697 -29.37 -3.95 -2.87
N CYS A 698 -28.07 -4.30 -2.90
CA CYS A 698 -27.00 -3.71 -2.09
C CYS A 698 -26.95 -2.18 -2.16
N ALA A 699 -27.16 -1.59 -3.34
CA ALA A 699 -27.13 -0.15 -3.55
C ALA A 699 -28.23 0.61 -2.80
N THR A 700 -29.27 -0.06 -2.30
CA THR A 700 -30.35 0.56 -1.52
C THR A 700 -29.82 1.17 -0.22
N CYS A 701 -28.89 0.47 0.45
CA CYS A 701 -28.26 0.90 1.69
C CYS A 701 -26.80 1.32 1.51
N HIS A 702 -26.06 0.66 0.60
CA HIS A 702 -24.63 0.87 0.39
C HIS A 702 -24.31 1.74 -0.83
N GLY A 703 -25.31 2.31 -1.50
CA GLY A 703 -25.11 3.22 -2.62
C GLY A 703 -24.53 4.56 -2.19
N THR A 704 -23.89 5.26 -3.11
CA THR A 704 -23.31 6.58 -2.89
C THR A 704 -24.33 7.56 -2.28
N GLY A 705 -23.93 8.27 -1.23
CA GLY A 705 -24.78 9.20 -0.49
C GLY A 705 -25.75 8.57 0.51
N LYS A 706 -25.69 7.25 0.73
CA LYS A 706 -26.45 6.55 1.77
C LYS A 706 -25.69 6.51 3.08
N ASP A 707 -26.37 6.25 4.21
CA ASP A 707 -25.76 6.18 5.53
C ASP A 707 -24.70 5.10 5.66
N HIS A 708 -24.85 4.00 4.92
CA HIS A 708 -23.92 2.90 4.85
C HIS A 708 -23.23 2.83 3.48
N SER A 709 -23.04 3.96 2.81
CA SER A 709 -22.36 3.95 1.51
C SER A 709 -20.96 3.34 1.63
N VAL A 710 -20.47 2.70 0.54
CA VAL A 710 -19.19 2.02 0.53
C VAL A 710 -18.05 2.97 0.93
N GLU A 711 -18.04 4.17 0.36
CA GLU A 711 -17.03 5.18 0.64
C GLU A 711 -17.06 5.65 2.10
N LYS A 712 -18.25 5.82 2.71
CA LYS A 712 -18.40 6.22 4.10
C LYS A 712 -17.99 5.11 5.07
N ALA A 713 -18.40 3.86 4.79
CA ALA A 713 -18.09 2.71 5.63
C ALA A 713 -16.57 2.38 5.66
N HIS A 714 -15.85 2.74 4.60
CA HIS A 714 -14.40 2.51 4.47
C HIS A 714 -13.57 3.80 4.67
N ALA A 715 -14.17 4.90 5.05
CA ALA A 715 -13.45 6.13 5.41
C ALA A 715 -12.57 5.94 6.67
N ARG A 716 -11.44 6.66 6.77
CA ARG A 716 -10.39 6.49 7.81
C ARG A 716 -9.90 7.83 8.33
#